data_317b9fbe4b43f3f9dd61efe6405843a9
#
_entry.id   317b9fbe4b43f3f9dd61efe6405843a9
#
_cell.length_a   1.000
_cell.length_b   1.000
_cell.length_c   1.000
_cell.angle_alpha   90.00
_cell.angle_beta   90.00
_cell.angle_gamma   90.00
#
_symmetry.space_group_name_H-M   'P 1'
#
loop_
_entity.id
_entity.type
_entity.pdbx_description
1 polymer ?
#
loop_
_entity_poly.entity_id
_entity_poly.type
_entity_poly.pdbx_seq_one_letter_code
_entity_poly.pdbx_strand_id
1 'polypeptide(L)'
;VDGVNGEFRNYGGNALVTSGHRGDAATGTLTSPELKLTHPYVGFLIAGGNHPGKTAVQLVIAGKVVREATGANGLTLNETVWNITEFVGKSAVIRIIDTEVGAWGIIAADHFVFSTDAKPNFPKGGRPKPKADASLVRVAGEGSAALVPGATFKVTADHKVTGITSPTALSFGNDGSVYVAETHRFRFGVEDDRNNLFWYHDDLAAKTVADRLAMHEKWKAKKSIEWMTAKSEIIRYVGGEQPDGTFTTQKVFGDKFNDVLDGTGAGVMAWDDNVYFACIPKLWMLQDAKNDGVAAQRKVIEEGFGVRVSLSGHDMNGFAIGPDGRVWGTIGDRGFNLTTKEGKKYDSHNRGAVFRFEPDGTNFEVVHFGLRNPKEIAFDEFGNGFSVDNNSDQGDAARIVYVVEGADSGWEMEHQAMHTFHREIGLEQRPLSRWMTEKVWELQNPVQPAFIIPPSAYISSGPSGLTYHPGAGFLESEAQHFHICDYRGSAGASGIWSFKMEPAGAGMKMTESHQLLWGVAATDVEYDWKGRLVVSDFITGWESHDAGRLVTLEANKMMKSEVAATVADLMKGGFAKQSSAELAKLLAHGDQRVRLRAQIELTRRPEAAALFEAATKSKNQLERIHGVWGLGILARRGAAIAPGEAFSGKRTPVAAVADRIAAAQRLVPLLADADAEIRAQAVRALEEAPLKGNDLPLGKLILDPSPRVRSFAAIAAARPDLDFIGTPRS
;
A
#
# COMPACT_ATOMS: atom_id res chain seq x y z
N VAL A 1 -15.18 15.90 -15.17
CA VAL A 1 -14.09 16.12 -14.22
C VAL A 1 -14.07 14.94 -13.26
N ASP A 2 -13.04 14.10 -13.35
CA ASP A 2 -12.83 13.02 -12.40
C ASP A 2 -12.52 13.62 -11.02
N GLY A 3 -13.19 13.13 -9.97
CA GLY A 3 -12.88 13.55 -8.61
C GLY A 3 -13.42 14.93 -8.21
N VAL A 4 -14.57 15.33 -8.70
CA VAL A 4 -15.25 16.50 -8.15
C VAL A 4 -15.67 16.19 -6.72
N ASN A 5 -15.12 16.96 -5.85
CA ASN A 5 -15.31 17.11 -4.42
C ASN A 5 -16.67 16.70 -3.89
N GLY A 6 -16.67 16.25 -2.66
CA GLY A 6 -17.85 15.94 -1.87
C GLY A 6 -18.88 17.07 -1.68
N GLU A 7 -18.85 18.11 -2.49
CA GLU A 7 -19.80 19.21 -2.50
C GLU A 7 -21.05 18.85 -3.28
N PHE A 8 -20.92 18.32 -4.53
CA PHE A 8 -22.08 17.87 -5.30
C PHE A 8 -22.56 16.51 -4.78
N ARG A 9 -23.88 16.42 -4.60
CA ARG A 9 -24.55 15.22 -4.11
C ARG A 9 -25.51 14.67 -5.16
N ASN A 10 -25.77 13.37 -5.10
CA ASN A 10 -26.77 12.69 -5.93
C ASN A 10 -26.41 12.64 -7.44
N TYR A 11 -25.11 12.57 -7.77
CA TYR A 11 -24.63 12.30 -9.13
C TYR A 11 -24.41 10.81 -9.36
N GLY A 12 -24.40 10.35 -10.61
CA GLY A 12 -24.17 8.97 -10.98
C GLY A 12 -22.69 8.72 -11.29
N GLY A 13 -22.18 7.50 -10.97
CA GLY A 13 -20.82 7.12 -11.33
C GLY A 13 -19.71 7.87 -10.59
N ASN A 14 -18.56 8.04 -11.25
CA ASN A 14 -17.33 8.58 -10.66
C ASN A 14 -17.02 10.03 -11.06
N ALA A 15 -17.78 10.60 -12.00
CA ALA A 15 -17.52 11.93 -12.55
C ALA A 15 -18.82 12.64 -12.90
N LEU A 16 -18.78 13.95 -12.90
CA LEU A 16 -19.84 14.81 -13.43
C LEU A 16 -19.23 15.98 -14.20
N VAL A 17 -20.00 16.65 -15.01
CA VAL A 17 -19.61 17.90 -15.67
C VAL A 17 -19.96 19.07 -14.76
N THR A 18 -19.02 19.97 -14.49
CA THR A 18 -19.27 21.19 -13.73
C THR A 18 -18.36 22.34 -14.13
N SER A 19 -18.85 23.56 -14.05
CA SER A 19 -18.07 24.80 -14.11
C SER A 19 -17.45 25.15 -12.73
N GLY A 20 -18.02 24.63 -11.65
CA GLY A 20 -17.72 25.03 -10.27
C GLY A 20 -16.33 24.68 -9.73
N HIS A 21 -15.44 24.06 -10.51
CA HIS A 21 -14.10 23.66 -10.04
C HIS A 21 -13.16 24.83 -9.67
N ARG A 22 -13.53 26.06 -10.09
CA ARG A 22 -12.85 27.32 -9.75
C ARG A 22 -13.76 28.33 -9.05
N GLY A 23 -14.88 27.85 -8.47
CA GLY A 23 -15.88 28.67 -7.80
C GLY A 23 -16.82 29.40 -8.78
N ASP A 24 -17.66 30.27 -8.22
CA ASP A 24 -18.77 30.96 -8.95
C ASP A 24 -18.32 31.92 -10.06
N ALA A 25 -17.05 32.30 -10.08
CA ALA A 25 -16.51 33.20 -11.09
C ALA A 25 -16.03 32.48 -12.37
N ALA A 26 -16.04 31.16 -12.38
CA ALA A 26 -15.58 30.39 -13.53
C ALA A 26 -16.70 30.24 -14.56
N THR A 27 -16.47 30.69 -15.77
CA THR A 27 -17.41 30.59 -16.88
C THR A 27 -16.94 29.63 -17.96
N GLY A 28 -17.89 29.07 -18.73
CA GLY A 28 -17.55 28.16 -19.82
C GLY A 28 -18.78 27.61 -20.54
N THR A 29 -18.50 26.94 -21.64
CA THR A 29 -19.53 26.24 -22.41
C THR A 29 -18.99 24.90 -22.87
N LEU A 30 -19.76 23.84 -22.62
CA LEU A 30 -19.51 22.51 -23.17
C LEU A 30 -20.63 22.16 -24.14
N THR A 31 -20.28 21.69 -25.33
CA THR A 31 -21.25 21.26 -26.35
C THR A 31 -20.95 19.83 -26.75
N SER A 32 -21.96 18.97 -26.75
CA SER A 32 -21.84 17.60 -27.22
C SER A 32 -21.55 17.53 -28.72
N PRO A 33 -21.03 16.43 -29.24
CA PRO A 33 -21.17 16.11 -30.66
C PRO A 33 -22.64 16.15 -31.11
N GLU A 34 -22.86 16.26 -32.40
CA GLU A 34 -24.21 16.20 -32.95
C GLU A 34 -24.86 14.84 -32.72
N LEU A 35 -26.05 14.83 -32.16
CA LEU A 35 -26.80 13.64 -31.75
C LEU A 35 -28.06 13.54 -32.60
N LYS A 36 -28.40 12.37 -33.13
CA LYS A 36 -29.71 12.10 -33.72
C LYS A 36 -30.67 11.69 -32.60
N LEU A 37 -31.72 12.44 -32.42
CA LEU A 37 -32.74 12.18 -31.40
C LEU A 37 -33.59 10.96 -31.83
N THR A 38 -33.48 9.87 -31.09
CA THR A 38 -34.14 8.58 -31.40
C THR A 38 -35.23 8.21 -30.39
N HIS A 39 -35.27 8.91 -29.27
CA HIS A 39 -36.16 8.61 -28.14
C HIS A 39 -37.05 9.83 -27.81
N PRO A 40 -38.28 9.60 -27.29
CA PRO A 40 -39.18 10.68 -26.95
C PRO A 40 -38.85 11.45 -25.68
N TYR A 41 -37.94 10.93 -24.82
CA TYR A 41 -37.54 11.57 -23.57
C TYR A 41 -36.02 11.64 -23.43
N VAL A 42 -35.56 12.75 -22.83
CA VAL A 42 -34.19 12.92 -22.35
C VAL A 42 -34.24 13.24 -20.86
N GLY A 43 -33.65 12.40 -20.06
CA GLY A 43 -33.46 12.62 -18.63
C GLY A 43 -32.00 12.94 -18.30
N PHE A 44 -31.76 13.75 -17.27
CA PHE A 44 -30.43 14.05 -16.74
C PHE A 44 -30.53 14.56 -15.31
N LEU A 45 -29.39 14.55 -14.62
CA LEU A 45 -29.25 15.12 -13.29
C LEU A 45 -28.63 16.52 -13.41
N ILE A 46 -29.14 17.51 -12.65
CA ILE A 46 -28.66 18.89 -12.71
C ILE A 46 -28.63 19.55 -11.33
N ALA A 47 -27.60 20.34 -11.06
CA ALA A 47 -27.45 21.20 -9.87
C ALA A 47 -26.78 22.52 -10.24
N GLY A 48 -26.65 23.43 -9.29
CA GLY A 48 -26.01 24.73 -9.46
C GLY A 48 -26.98 25.88 -9.44
N GLY A 49 -26.66 26.98 -10.14
CA GLY A 49 -27.42 28.22 -10.11
C GLY A 49 -28.74 28.15 -10.87
N ASN A 50 -29.69 28.96 -10.41
CA ASN A 50 -30.97 29.18 -11.09
C ASN A 50 -30.91 30.50 -11.88
N HIS A 51 -30.10 30.50 -12.95
CA HIS A 51 -29.92 31.66 -13.82
C HIS A 51 -30.27 31.29 -15.29
N PRO A 52 -31.54 31.34 -15.70
CA PRO A 52 -31.96 31.01 -17.06
C PRO A 52 -31.15 31.75 -18.13
N GLY A 53 -30.70 31.03 -19.15
CA GLY A 53 -29.85 31.54 -20.20
C GLY A 53 -28.37 31.77 -19.80
N LYS A 54 -28.01 31.62 -18.52
CA LYS A 54 -26.65 31.87 -18.02
C LYS A 54 -26.01 30.64 -17.39
N THR A 55 -26.71 29.93 -16.48
CA THR A 55 -26.28 28.63 -15.94
C THR A 55 -27.33 27.59 -16.29
N ALA A 56 -27.14 26.87 -17.39
CA ALA A 56 -28.16 25.99 -17.90
C ALA A 56 -27.65 24.80 -18.72
N VAL A 57 -28.42 23.72 -18.71
CA VAL A 57 -28.37 22.68 -19.73
C VAL A 57 -29.37 23.03 -20.81
N GLN A 58 -28.98 22.99 -22.08
CA GLN A 58 -29.78 23.36 -23.22
C GLN A 58 -29.80 22.24 -24.27
N LEU A 59 -30.97 21.95 -24.84
CA LEU A 59 -31.10 21.18 -26.08
C LEU A 59 -31.21 22.18 -27.26
N VAL A 60 -30.29 22.07 -28.21
CA VAL A 60 -30.18 22.99 -29.33
C VAL A 60 -30.40 22.23 -30.63
N ILE A 61 -31.37 22.72 -31.46
CA ILE A 61 -31.69 22.16 -32.78
C ILE A 61 -31.60 23.29 -33.80
N ALA A 62 -30.84 23.06 -34.88
CA ALA A 62 -30.63 24.08 -35.94
C ALA A 62 -30.23 25.46 -35.37
N GLY A 63 -29.38 25.48 -34.35
CA GLY A 63 -28.86 26.67 -33.68
C GLY A 63 -29.84 27.33 -32.68
N LYS A 64 -31.06 26.80 -32.51
CA LYS A 64 -32.07 27.35 -31.58
C LYS A 64 -32.18 26.49 -30.33
N VAL A 65 -32.21 27.11 -29.15
CA VAL A 65 -32.51 26.44 -27.88
C VAL A 65 -34.00 26.06 -27.88
N VAL A 66 -34.30 24.77 -27.80
CA VAL A 66 -35.67 24.23 -27.81
C VAL A 66 -36.10 23.71 -26.43
N ARG A 67 -35.15 23.39 -25.55
CA ARG A 67 -35.35 23.05 -24.13
C ARG A 67 -34.20 23.63 -23.33
N GLU A 68 -34.52 24.05 -22.11
CA GLU A 68 -33.54 24.56 -21.15
C GLU A 68 -33.91 24.10 -19.72
N ALA A 69 -32.93 23.84 -18.90
CA ALA A 69 -33.07 23.60 -17.46
C ALA A 69 -31.91 24.23 -16.70
N THR A 70 -32.19 24.74 -15.51
CA THR A 70 -31.24 25.35 -14.59
C THR A 70 -31.12 24.50 -13.31
N GLY A 71 -30.11 24.75 -12.50
CA GLY A 71 -30.10 24.29 -11.12
C GLY A 71 -31.13 25.00 -10.23
N ALA A 72 -31.12 24.70 -8.94
CA ALA A 72 -32.03 25.24 -7.95
C ALA A 72 -31.32 26.01 -6.82
N ASN A 73 -30.19 26.64 -7.13
CA ASN A 73 -29.28 27.27 -6.14
C ASN A 73 -28.86 26.29 -5.07
N GLY A 74 -28.37 25.13 -5.48
CA GLY A 74 -27.95 24.06 -4.60
C GLY A 74 -26.93 23.10 -5.21
N LEU A 75 -26.29 22.29 -4.38
CA LEU A 75 -25.25 21.36 -4.76
C LEU A 75 -25.76 19.91 -4.89
N THR A 76 -27.05 19.68 -4.68
CA THR A 76 -27.68 18.36 -4.88
C THR A 76 -28.24 18.29 -6.29
N LEU A 77 -27.78 17.35 -7.09
CA LEU A 77 -28.31 17.13 -8.43
C LEU A 77 -29.75 16.60 -8.34
N ASN A 78 -30.63 17.25 -9.06
CA ASN A 78 -32.05 16.91 -9.17
C ASN A 78 -32.34 16.28 -10.54
N GLU A 79 -33.28 15.33 -10.54
CA GLU A 79 -33.75 14.68 -11.76
C GLU A 79 -34.51 15.66 -12.63
N THR A 80 -34.15 15.77 -13.88
CA THR A 80 -34.85 16.57 -14.90
C THR A 80 -35.14 15.69 -16.09
N VAL A 81 -36.38 15.75 -16.59
CA VAL A 81 -36.78 14.99 -17.76
C VAL A 81 -37.49 15.92 -18.74
N TRP A 82 -37.03 15.93 -19.99
CA TRP A 82 -37.67 16.64 -21.09
C TRP A 82 -38.45 15.67 -21.97
N ASN A 83 -39.70 16.00 -22.26
CA ASN A 83 -40.40 15.40 -23.38
C ASN A 83 -39.92 16.10 -24.66
N ILE A 84 -39.34 15.32 -25.55
CA ILE A 84 -38.80 15.76 -26.85
C ILE A 84 -39.41 15.01 -28.04
N THR A 85 -40.60 14.41 -27.85
CA THR A 85 -41.30 13.61 -28.86
C THR A 85 -41.40 14.36 -30.20
N GLU A 86 -41.67 15.67 -30.19
CA GLU A 86 -41.79 16.52 -31.37
C GLU A 86 -40.47 16.71 -32.14
N PHE A 87 -39.35 16.34 -31.53
CA PHE A 87 -38.01 16.48 -32.11
C PHE A 87 -37.39 15.14 -32.50
N VAL A 88 -38.06 14.02 -32.29
CA VAL A 88 -37.59 12.72 -32.70
C VAL A 88 -37.27 12.69 -34.20
N GLY A 89 -36.11 12.16 -34.56
CA GLY A 89 -35.58 12.12 -35.93
C GLY A 89 -34.76 13.36 -36.33
N LYS A 90 -34.74 14.43 -35.53
CA LYS A 90 -33.90 15.62 -35.78
C LYS A 90 -32.49 15.43 -35.20
N SER A 91 -31.54 16.15 -35.78
CA SER A 91 -30.21 16.32 -35.20
C SER A 91 -30.22 17.44 -34.16
N ALA A 92 -29.54 17.23 -33.05
CA ALA A 92 -29.44 18.18 -31.95
C ALA A 92 -28.05 18.13 -31.28
N VAL A 93 -27.74 19.16 -30.51
CA VAL A 93 -26.62 19.11 -29.54
C VAL A 93 -27.15 19.43 -28.14
N ILE A 94 -26.55 18.81 -27.13
CA ILE A 94 -26.72 19.21 -25.74
C ILE A 94 -25.61 20.22 -25.43
N ARG A 95 -25.99 21.36 -24.88
CA ARG A 95 -25.06 22.41 -24.49
C ARG A 95 -25.22 22.71 -23.00
N ILE A 96 -24.14 22.73 -22.27
CA ILE A 96 -24.05 23.13 -20.85
C ILE A 96 -23.37 24.47 -20.85
N ILE A 97 -24.02 25.50 -20.35
CA ILE A 97 -23.49 26.85 -20.33
C ILE A 97 -23.36 27.37 -18.91
N ASP A 98 -22.33 28.15 -18.70
CA ASP A 98 -22.14 29.00 -17.54
C ASP A 98 -21.48 30.30 -17.96
N THR A 99 -22.23 31.39 -17.80
CA THR A 99 -21.80 32.77 -18.10
C THR A 99 -22.05 33.71 -16.91
N GLU A 100 -22.50 33.16 -15.77
CA GLU A 100 -22.76 33.92 -14.56
C GLU A 100 -21.50 33.96 -13.69
N VAL A 101 -21.13 35.11 -13.17
CA VAL A 101 -19.95 35.32 -12.30
C VAL A 101 -20.33 35.73 -10.88
N GLY A 102 -21.64 35.79 -10.60
CA GLY A 102 -22.15 36.12 -9.26
C GLY A 102 -22.46 34.89 -8.41
N ALA A 103 -23.19 35.10 -7.33
CA ALA A 103 -23.60 34.01 -6.43
C ALA A 103 -24.32 32.90 -7.21
N TRP A 104 -23.94 31.65 -6.97
CA TRP A 104 -24.42 30.48 -7.71
C TRP A 104 -24.06 30.51 -9.21
N GLY A 105 -22.99 31.21 -9.61
CA GLY A 105 -22.40 31.14 -10.94
C GLY A 105 -21.71 29.79 -11.19
N ILE A 106 -22.42 28.69 -10.97
CA ILE A 106 -21.98 27.33 -11.22
C ILE A 106 -23.07 26.47 -11.81
N ILE A 107 -22.70 25.52 -12.64
CA ILE A 107 -23.59 24.47 -13.14
C ILE A 107 -22.94 23.12 -13.00
N ALA A 108 -23.71 22.12 -12.62
CA ALA A 108 -23.30 20.72 -12.67
C ALA A 108 -24.37 19.90 -13.38
N ALA A 109 -23.93 19.00 -14.25
CA ALA A 109 -24.83 18.10 -14.96
C ALA A 109 -24.23 16.71 -15.09
N ASP A 110 -25.10 15.71 -15.06
CA ASP A 110 -24.66 14.30 -15.09
C ASP A 110 -25.75 13.39 -15.67
N HIS A 111 -25.37 12.19 -16.05
CA HIS A 111 -26.22 11.04 -16.34
C HIS A 111 -27.30 11.34 -17.42
N PHE A 112 -26.89 11.77 -18.61
CA PHE A 112 -27.81 11.97 -19.72
C PHE A 112 -28.33 10.63 -20.27
N VAL A 113 -29.65 10.42 -20.21
CA VAL A 113 -30.33 9.18 -20.64
C VAL A 113 -31.38 9.51 -21.67
N PHE A 114 -31.29 8.87 -22.84
CA PHE A 114 -32.35 8.88 -23.86
C PHE A 114 -33.26 7.68 -23.61
N SER A 115 -34.55 7.89 -23.43
CA SER A 115 -35.49 6.87 -22.97
C SER A 115 -36.80 6.89 -23.77
N THR A 116 -37.40 5.72 -23.88
CA THR A 116 -38.80 5.57 -24.32
C THR A 116 -39.78 5.77 -23.15
N ASP A 117 -39.31 5.73 -21.91
CA ASP A 117 -40.09 5.94 -20.70
C ASP A 117 -40.03 7.40 -20.26
N ALA A 118 -41.17 7.96 -19.90
CA ALA A 118 -41.30 9.29 -19.34
C ALA A 118 -40.66 9.43 -17.93
N LYS A 119 -40.34 8.32 -17.30
CA LYS A 119 -39.63 8.24 -16.01
C LYS A 119 -38.36 7.38 -16.16
N PRO A 120 -37.31 7.91 -16.81
CA PRO A 120 -36.05 7.18 -16.88
C PRO A 120 -35.53 6.86 -15.50
N ASN A 121 -34.85 5.72 -15.38
CA ASN A 121 -34.26 5.32 -14.12
C ASN A 121 -32.95 6.09 -13.92
N PHE A 122 -32.86 6.87 -12.85
CA PHE A 122 -31.64 7.58 -12.45
C PHE A 122 -30.90 6.81 -11.35
N PRO A 123 -29.57 6.81 -11.34
CA PRO A 123 -28.81 6.24 -10.25
C PRO A 123 -29.10 7.03 -8.98
N LYS A 124 -29.49 6.34 -7.92
CA LYS A 124 -29.70 6.95 -6.60
C LYS A 124 -28.41 7.09 -5.85
N GLY A 125 -27.95 8.33 -5.74
CA GLY A 125 -27.04 8.87 -4.74
C GLY A 125 -25.65 8.26 -4.55
N GLY A 126 -24.63 9.09 -4.74
CA GLY A 126 -23.24 8.84 -4.33
C GLY A 126 -22.43 7.98 -5.31
N ARG A 127 -21.11 7.97 -5.15
CA ARG A 127 -20.25 7.04 -5.88
C ARG A 127 -20.86 5.64 -5.78
N PRO A 128 -21.02 4.90 -6.89
CA PRO A 128 -21.42 3.51 -6.81
C PRO A 128 -20.45 2.82 -5.86
N LYS A 129 -20.98 2.16 -4.84
CA LYS A 129 -20.11 1.25 -4.05
C LYS A 129 -19.56 0.23 -5.03
N PRO A 130 -18.26 -0.05 -5.02
CA PRO A 130 -17.72 -1.09 -5.87
C PRO A 130 -18.54 -2.35 -5.63
N LYS A 131 -19.02 -2.94 -6.71
CA LYS A 131 -19.74 -4.21 -6.67
C LYS A 131 -18.78 -5.32 -7.04
N ALA A 132 -19.05 -6.52 -6.55
CA ALA A 132 -18.35 -7.70 -7.02
C ALA A 132 -18.44 -7.80 -8.56
N ASP A 133 -17.33 -8.13 -9.19
CA ASP A 133 -17.29 -8.44 -10.62
C ASP A 133 -18.28 -9.56 -10.94
N ALA A 134 -18.97 -9.45 -12.07
CA ALA A 134 -19.93 -10.46 -12.50
C ALA A 134 -19.30 -11.83 -12.80
N SER A 135 -17.98 -11.88 -13.00
CA SER A 135 -17.20 -13.11 -13.17
C SER A 135 -17.00 -13.90 -11.89
N LEU A 136 -17.15 -13.26 -10.70
CA LEU A 136 -16.98 -13.91 -9.41
C LEU A 136 -18.17 -14.84 -9.09
N VAL A 137 -17.87 -15.99 -8.49
CA VAL A 137 -18.85 -16.97 -8.03
C VAL A 137 -19.20 -16.68 -6.57
N ARG A 138 -20.49 -16.55 -6.27
CA ARG A 138 -20.98 -16.36 -4.90
C ARG A 138 -20.66 -17.54 -4.03
N VAL A 139 -20.22 -17.28 -2.81
CA VAL A 139 -19.97 -18.30 -1.80
C VAL A 139 -21.27 -18.57 -1.02
N ALA A 140 -21.72 -19.83 -1.04
CA ALA A 140 -22.96 -20.22 -0.37
C ALA A 140 -22.83 -20.07 1.15
N GLY A 141 -23.81 -19.41 1.79
CA GLY A 141 -23.83 -19.21 3.25
C GLY A 141 -22.97 -18.06 3.77
N GLU A 142 -22.19 -17.39 2.92
CA GLU A 142 -21.24 -16.34 3.30
C GLU A 142 -21.69 -14.92 2.86
N GLY A 143 -22.97 -14.65 2.95
CA GLY A 143 -23.54 -13.32 2.73
C GLY A 143 -23.25 -12.76 1.33
N SER A 144 -22.44 -11.69 1.24
CA SER A 144 -22.06 -11.06 -0.03
C SER A 144 -20.76 -11.63 -0.62
N ALA A 145 -20.10 -12.59 0.01
CA ALA A 145 -18.81 -13.09 -0.43
C ALA A 145 -18.89 -13.74 -1.81
N ALA A 146 -17.99 -13.38 -2.70
CA ALA A 146 -17.83 -13.91 -4.04
C ALA A 146 -16.35 -14.01 -4.40
N LEU A 147 -15.96 -15.07 -5.09
CA LEU A 147 -14.58 -15.48 -5.31
C LEU A 147 -14.35 -15.84 -6.78
N VAL A 148 -13.13 -15.70 -7.27
CA VAL A 148 -12.75 -16.15 -8.63
C VAL A 148 -13.08 -17.63 -8.83
N PRO A 149 -13.49 -18.04 -10.04
CA PRO A 149 -13.70 -19.44 -10.35
C PRO A 149 -12.44 -20.29 -10.13
N GLY A 150 -12.64 -21.51 -9.64
CA GLY A 150 -11.53 -22.46 -9.42
C GLY A 150 -10.88 -22.38 -8.04
N ALA A 151 -11.32 -21.46 -7.18
CA ALA A 151 -10.95 -21.43 -5.77
C ALA A 151 -12.14 -21.71 -4.85
N THR A 152 -11.86 -22.11 -3.63
CA THR A 152 -12.82 -22.36 -2.54
C THR A 152 -12.53 -21.41 -1.39
N PHE A 153 -13.61 -21.04 -0.70
CA PHE A 153 -13.59 -20.17 0.47
C PHE A 153 -13.87 -20.99 1.73
N LYS A 154 -13.06 -20.82 2.76
CA LYS A 154 -13.22 -21.58 4.00
C LYS A 154 -12.89 -20.70 5.20
N VAL A 155 -13.77 -20.64 6.18
CA VAL A 155 -13.47 -20.03 7.49
C VAL A 155 -12.59 -21.01 8.26
N THR A 156 -11.35 -20.61 8.56
CA THR A 156 -10.34 -21.47 9.19
C THR A 156 -10.08 -21.12 10.65
N ALA A 157 -10.33 -19.86 11.03
CA ALA A 157 -10.28 -19.44 12.42
C ALA A 157 -11.46 -18.49 12.72
N ASP A 158 -12.42 -18.95 13.48
CA ASP A 158 -13.58 -18.17 13.93
C ASP A 158 -13.31 -17.57 15.31
N HIS A 159 -13.75 -16.34 15.55
CA HIS A 159 -13.55 -15.64 16.82
C HIS A 159 -14.12 -16.39 18.04
N LYS A 160 -15.18 -17.17 17.86
CA LYS A 160 -15.77 -17.96 18.96
C LYS A 160 -14.85 -19.05 19.46
N VAL A 161 -13.96 -19.55 18.59
CA VAL A 161 -13.00 -20.60 18.92
C VAL A 161 -11.64 -19.99 19.23
N THR A 162 -11.18 -19.06 18.40
CA THR A 162 -9.84 -18.49 18.47
C THR A 162 -9.76 -17.15 19.21
N GLY A 163 -10.90 -16.48 19.45
CA GLY A 163 -10.95 -15.17 20.10
C GLY A 163 -10.37 -14.03 19.28
N ILE A 164 -10.14 -14.21 17.96
CA ILE A 164 -9.66 -13.14 17.08
C ILE A 164 -10.68 -12.01 17.04
N THR A 165 -10.20 -10.78 17.28
CA THR A 165 -11.04 -9.59 17.28
C THR A 165 -10.33 -8.44 16.55
N SER A 166 -11.06 -7.74 15.67
CA SER A 166 -10.53 -6.59 14.92
C SER A 166 -9.12 -6.79 14.32
N PRO A 167 -8.90 -7.87 13.52
CA PRO A 167 -7.58 -8.18 12.99
C PRO A 167 -7.14 -7.12 11.97
N THR A 168 -5.86 -6.72 12.02
CA THR A 168 -5.28 -5.71 11.14
C THR A 168 -4.19 -6.25 10.22
N ALA A 169 -3.43 -7.24 10.69
CA ALA A 169 -2.36 -7.87 9.94
C ALA A 169 -2.18 -9.32 10.40
N LEU A 170 -1.58 -10.15 9.55
CA LEU A 170 -1.24 -11.55 9.87
C LEU A 170 0.13 -11.95 9.33
N SER A 171 0.76 -12.94 9.95
CA SER A 171 2.01 -13.51 9.45
C SER A 171 2.19 -14.95 9.92
N PHE A 172 2.89 -15.77 9.13
CA PHE A 172 3.07 -17.19 9.43
C PHE A 172 4.39 -17.48 10.14
N GLY A 173 4.32 -18.18 11.27
CA GLY A 173 5.45 -18.84 11.89
C GLY A 173 5.98 -20.01 11.06
N ASN A 174 7.21 -20.44 11.32
CA ASN A 174 7.84 -21.53 10.57
C ASN A 174 7.08 -22.86 10.67
N ASP A 175 6.32 -23.07 11.74
CA ASP A 175 5.50 -24.25 11.98
C ASP A 175 4.09 -24.19 11.36
N GLY A 176 3.76 -23.06 10.69
CA GLY A 176 2.45 -22.79 10.12
C GLY A 176 1.44 -22.16 11.08
N SER A 177 1.84 -21.85 12.32
CA SER A 177 1.04 -21.01 13.21
C SER A 177 0.90 -19.59 12.64
N VAL A 178 -0.16 -18.87 13.04
CA VAL A 178 -0.46 -17.53 12.58
C VAL A 178 -0.32 -16.53 13.73
N TYR A 179 0.41 -15.48 13.50
CA TYR A 179 0.44 -14.29 14.36
C TYR A 179 -0.48 -13.24 13.76
N VAL A 180 -1.46 -12.78 14.55
CA VAL A 180 -2.47 -11.82 14.13
C VAL A 180 -2.34 -10.56 14.98
N ALA A 181 -2.09 -9.42 14.34
CA ALA A 181 -2.20 -8.12 15.00
C ALA A 181 -3.68 -7.76 15.14
N GLU A 182 -4.11 -7.37 16.34
CA GLU A 182 -5.47 -6.96 16.65
C GLU A 182 -5.47 -5.53 17.17
N THR A 183 -6.32 -4.68 16.58
CA THR A 183 -6.47 -3.32 17.09
C THR A 183 -7.69 -3.21 18.03
N HIS A 184 -7.42 -2.77 19.22
CA HIS A 184 -8.43 -2.47 20.25
C HIS A 184 -8.49 -0.98 20.55
N ARG A 185 -7.50 -0.21 20.09
CA ARG A 185 -7.36 1.22 20.35
C ARG A 185 -7.81 2.12 19.22
N PHE A 186 -8.00 1.59 18.02
CA PHE A 186 -8.48 2.35 16.87
C PHE A 186 -9.83 2.99 17.19
N ARG A 187 -9.86 4.33 17.33
CA ARG A 187 -10.97 5.14 17.82
C ARG A 187 -11.40 4.93 19.29
N PHE A 188 -10.64 4.13 20.04
CA PHE A 188 -10.83 3.89 21.49
C PHE A 188 -9.56 4.13 22.30
N GLY A 189 -8.72 5.05 21.91
CA GLY A 189 -7.42 5.41 22.49
C GLY A 189 -6.51 6.06 21.47
N VAL A 190 -6.76 5.80 20.17
CA VAL A 190 -6.09 6.47 19.05
C VAL A 190 -7.13 7.31 18.29
N GLU A 191 -6.87 8.60 18.20
CA GLU A 191 -7.77 9.58 17.57
C GLU A 191 -7.14 10.19 16.31
N ASP A 192 -7.92 11.00 15.61
CA ASP A 192 -7.46 11.83 14.51
C ASP A 192 -7.91 13.29 14.63
N ASP A 193 -7.29 14.17 13.87
CA ASP A 193 -7.54 15.60 13.89
C ASP A 193 -8.93 15.98 13.40
N ARG A 194 -9.56 15.16 12.58
CA ARG A 194 -10.89 15.46 12.00
C ARG A 194 -11.96 15.63 13.07
N ASN A 195 -11.80 14.96 14.21
CA ASN A 195 -12.72 14.95 15.32
C ASN A 195 -12.22 15.76 16.54
N ASN A 196 -10.99 16.27 16.50
CA ASN A 196 -10.32 16.88 17.64
C ASN A 196 -9.62 18.20 17.25
N LEU A 197 -10.33 19.11 16.60
CA LEU A 197 -9.79 20.38 16.09
C LEU A 197 -9.16 21.27 17.16
N PHE A 198 -9.50 21.06 18.45
CA PHE A 198 -8.99 21.87 19.56
C PHE A 198 -7.47 21.76 19.77
N TRP A 199 -6.83 20.67 19.31
CA TRP A 199 -5.37 20.50 19.37
C TRP A 199 -4.66 20.68 18.03
N TYR A 200 -5.40 20.96 16.96
CA TYR A 200 -4.93 20.92 15.58
C TYR A 200 -3.67 21.77 15.32
N HIS A 201 -3.62 22.99 15.91
CA HIS A 201 -2.43 23.84 15.77
C HIS A 201 -1.21 23.28 16.49
N ASP A 202 -1.41 22.66 17.66
CA ASP A 202 -0.32 21.99 18.37
C ASP A 202 0.18 20.77 17.59
N ASP A 203 -0.75 20.01 16.98
CA ASP A 203 -0.39 18.87 16.12
C ASP A 203 0.42 19.31 14.90
N LEU A 204 -0.01 20.34 14.19
CA LEU A 204 0.74 20.89 13.05
C LEU A 204 2.13 21.45 13.47
N ALA A 205 2.26 21.95 14.68
CA ALA A 205 3.53 22.46 15.19
C ALA A 205 4.48 21.36 15.68
N ALA A 206 3.97 20.15 15.97
CA ALA A 206 4.77 19.05 16.48
C ALA A 206 5.83 18.59 15.48
N LYS A 207 7.07 18.42 15.95
CA LYS A 207 8.21 17.93 15.19
C LYS A 207 8.85 16.70 15.80
N THR A 208 8.46 16.35 17.02
CA THR A 208 8.96 15.20 17.76
C THR A 208 7.82 14.46 18.45
N VAL A 209 8.04 13.22 18.80
CA VAL A 209 7.10 12.43 19.62
C VAL A 209 6.89 13.07 20.99
N ALA A 210 7.90 13.74 21.54
CA ALA A 210 7.79 14.50 22.79
C ALA A 210 6.82 15.69 22.67
N ASP A 211 6.78 16.39 21.54
CA ASP A 211 5.83 17.46 21.29
C ASP A 211 4.39 16.93 21.27
N ARG A 212 4.17 15.75 20.65
CA ARG A 212 2.86 15.08 20.70
C ARG A 212 2.45 14.70 22.11
N LEU A 213 3.37 14.21 22.94
CA LEU A 213 3.09 13.94 24.35
C LEU A 213 2.68 15.22 25.09
N ALA A 214 3.44 16.30 24.92
CA ALA A 214 3.16 17.59 25.52
C ALA A 214 1.77 18.14 25.09
N MET A 215 1.40 17.93 23.84
CA MET A 215 0.07 18.27 23.33
C MET A 215 -1.03 17.45 24.04
N HIS A 216 -0.89 16.15 24.17
CA HIS A 216 -1.87 15.31 24.89
C HIS A 216 -2.01 15.75 26.35
N GLU A 217 -0.92 16.03 27.05
CA GLU A 217 -0.93 16.55 28.42
C GLU A 217 -1.62 17.93 28.51
N LYS A 218 -1.37 18.84 27.57
CA LYS A 218 -2.03 20.14 27.49
C LYS A 218 -3.55 20.01 27.36
N TRP A 219 -4.02 19.08 26.57
CA TRP A 219 -5.43 18.91 26.20
C TRP A 219 -6.16 17.81 26.97
N LYS A 220 -5.55 17.22 28.01
CA LYS A 220 -6.13 16.12 28.79
C LYS A 220 -7.51 16.40 29.43
N ALA A 221 -7.87 17.67 29.65
CA ALA A 221 -9.21 18.05 30.09
C ALA A 221 -10.28 17.89 28.97
N LYS A 222 -9.86 17.88 27.69
CA LYS A 222 -10.75 17.68 26.54
C LYS A 222 -10.75 16.22 26.07
N LYS A 223 -9.61 15.54 26.19
CA LYS A 223 -9.44 14.15 25.85
C LYS A 223 -8.58 13.45 26.90
N SER A 224 -9.19 12.60 27.72
CA SER A 224 -8.52 12.06 28.91
C SER A 224 -7.42 11.06 28.59
N ILE A 225 -6.35 11.12 29.36
CA ILE A 225 -5.22 10.17 29.25
C ILE A 225 -5.69 8.75 29.61
N GLU A 226 -6.58 8.62 30.63
CA GLU A 226 -7.13 7.32 31.03
C GLU A 226 -7.92 6.68 29.88
N TRP A 227 -8.63 7.47 29.09
CA TRP A 227 -9.31 6.96 27.89
C TRP A 227 -8.30 6.47 26.83
N MET A 228 -7.20 7.21 26.63
CA MET A 228 -6.14 6.83 25.67
C MET A 228 -5.44 5.53 26.07
N THR A 229 -5.34 5.23 27.36
CA THR A 229 -4.59 4.08 27.90
C THR A 229 -5.45 2.90 28.34
N ALA A 230 -6.78 3.02 28.23
CA ALA A 230 -7.74 2.04 28.75
C ALA A 230 -7.69 0.69 28.03
N LYS A 231 -7.37 0.67 26.72
CA LYS A 231 -7.27 -0.55 25.91
C LYS A 231 -5.85 -0.74 25.39
N SER A 232 -5.46 -1.99 25.15
CA SER A 232 -4.17 -2.35 24.59
C SER A 232 -4.34 -2.94 23.19
N GLU A 233 -3.42 -2.65 22.28
CA GLU A 233 -3.21 -3.46 21.09
C GLU A 233 -2.69 -4.84 21.50
N ILE A 234 -2.96 -5.86 20.67
CA ILE A 234 -2.64 -7.25 20.97
C ILE A 234 -2.00 -7.92 19.73
N ILE A 235 -1.07 -8.81 19.98
CA ILE A 235 -0.65 -9.82 19.01
C ILE A 235 -1.23 -11.15 19.49
N ARG A 236 -2.03 -11.79 18.66
CA ARG A 236 -2.58 -13.12 18.94
C ARG A 236 -1.81 -14.19 18.20
N TYR A 237 -1.48 -15.27 18.90
CA TYR A 237 -1.01 -16.52 18.33
C TYR A 237 -2.19 -17.44 18.09
N VAL A 238 -2.26 -17.97 16.88
CA VAL A 238 -3.25 -18.96 16.46
C VAL A 238 -2.54 -20.19 15.91
N GLY A 239 -2.81 -21.34 16.46
CA GLY A 239 -2.12 -22.58 16.09
C GLY A 239 -3.04 -23.80 16.17
N GLY A 240 -2.47 -25.00 16.19
CA GLY A 240 -3.22 -26.23 16.28
C GLY A 240 -4.06 -26.50 15.03
N GLU A 241 -3.45 -26.29 13.85
CA GLU A 241 -4.12 -26.57 12.58
C GLU A 241 -4.54 -28.04 12.49
N GLN A 242 -5.81 -28.25 12.19
CA GLN A 242 -6.44 -29.55 12.04
C GLN A 242 -6.30 -30.08 10.60
N PRO A 243 -6.53 -31.39 10.35
CA PRO A 243 -6.47 -31.95 8.99
C PRO A 243 -7.42 -31.27 7.99
N ASP A 244 -8.50 -30.66 8.47
CA ASP A 244 -9.45 -29.91 7.65
C ASP A 244 -9.02 -28.45 7.43
N GLY A 245 -7.85 -28.04 7.95
CA GLY A 245 -7.27 -26.69 7.81
C GLY A 245 -7.82 -25.66 8.80
N THR A 246 -8.67 -26.07 9.78
CA THR A 246 -9.12 -25.17 10.84
C THR A 246 -8.07 -25.04 11.95
N PHE A 247 -8.04 -23.87 12.62
CA PHE A 247 -7.18 -23.61 13.77
C PHE A 247 -8.00 -23.66 15.06
N THR A 248 -7.46 -24.33 16.10
CA THR A 248 -8.19 -24.59 17.36
C THR A 248 -7.51 -24.03 18.61
N THR A 249 -6.26 -23.63 18.53
CA THR A 249 -5.50 -23.10 19.65
C THR A 249 -5.27 -21.60 19.48
N GLN A 250 -5.44 -20.85 20.56
CA GLN A 250 -5.13 -19.42 20.58
C GLN A 250 -4.49 -19.01 21.89
N LYS A 251 -3.60 -18.00 21.82
CA LYS A 251 -3.01 -17.33 22.97
C LYS A 251 -2.83 -15.85 22.68
N VAL A 252 -2.79 -15.03 23.71
CA VAL A 252 -2.25 -13.68 23.60
C VAL A 252 -0.73 -13.81 23.57
N PHE A 253 -0.14 -13.56 22.40
CA PHE A 253 1.31 -13.62 22.21
C PHE A 253 2.00 -12.42 22.86
N GLY A 254 1.45 -11.21 22.65
CA GLY A 254 1.95 -9.98 23.25
C GLY A 254 0.83 -8.99 23.48
N ASP A 255 0.90 -8.26 24.58
CA ASP A 255 -0.03 -7.22 25.00
C ASP A 255 0.69 -6.04 25.67
N LYS A 256 -0.05 -5.14 26.32
CA LYS A 256 0.48 -3.93 27.00
C LYS A 256 1.13 -2.94 26.04
N PHE A 257 0.50 -2.75 24.91
CA PHE A 257 0.76 -1.66 23.97
C PHE A 257 -0.34 -0.62 24.15
N ASN A 258 -0.28 0.13 25.27
CA ASN A 258 -1.30 1.07 25.69
C ASN A 258 -0.76 2.32 26.37
N ASP A 259 0.49 2.70 26.11
CA ASP A 259 0.99 4.01 26.49
C ASP A 259 0.20 5.13 25.76
N VAL A 260 0.22 6.34 26.28
CA VAL A 260 -0.48 7.50 25.68
C VAL A 260 -0.12 7.69 24.20
N LEU A 261 1.12 7.45 23.86
CA LEU A 261 1.66 7.62 22.51
C LEU A 261 1.52 6.40 21.63
N ASP A 262 1.10 5.24 22.17
CA ASP A 262 0.95 4.05 21.35
C ASP A 262 -0.18 4.25 20.32
N GLY A 263 0.11 3.90 19.09
CA GLY A 263 -0.83 3.98 17.99
C GLY A 263 -1.59 2.67 17.75
N THR A 264 -2.01 2.48 16.51
CA THR A 264 -2.66 1.25 16.07
C THR A 264 -1.62 0.17 15.81
N GLY A 265 -1.86 -1.03 16.29
CA GLY A 265 -1.09 -2.22 15.92
C GLY A 265 -1.47 -2.65 14.50
N ALA A 266 -0.70 -2.22 13.50
CA ALA A 266 -1.10 -2.34 12.10
C ALA A 266 -0.18 -3.19 11.24
N GLY A 267 0.89 -3.76 11.79
CA GLY A 267 1.79 -4.67 11.07
C GLY A 267 2.42 -5.68 12.01
N VAL A 268 2.48 -6.93 11.57
CA VAL A 268 3.15 -8.03 12.27
C VAL A 268 3.91 -8.88 11.27
N MET A 269 5.12 -9.30 11.59
CA MET A 269 5.89 -10.23 10.76
C MET A 269 6.64 -11.23 11.63
N ALA A 270 6.36 -12.51 11.44
CA ALA A 270 7.11 -13.60 12.03
C ALA A 270 8.29 -13.94 11.12
N TRP A 271 9.50 -13.90 11.67
CA TRP A 271 10.71 -14.30 10.97
C TRP A 271 11.60 -15.11 11.89
N ASP A 272 11.65 -16.40 11.62
CA ASP A 272 12.25 -17.40 12.49
C ASP A 272 11.64 -17.33 13.92
N ASP A 273 12.43 -17.15 14.95
CA ASP A 273 11.96 -17.09 16.35
C ASP A 273 11.54 -15.67 16.79
N ASN A 274 11.59 -14.69 15.89
CA ASN A 274 11.27 -13.30 16.19
C ASN A 274 9.95 -12.88 15.56
N VAL A 275 9.23 -12.03 16.25
CA VAL A 275 8.02 -11.37 15.77
C VAL A 275 8.23 -9.86 15.82
N TYR A 276 8.27 -9.22 14.65
CA TYR A 276 8.31 -7.77 14.52
C TYR A 276 6.89 -7.23 14.61
N PHE A 277 6.71 -6.11 15.31
CA PHE A 277 5.39 -5.52 15.51
C PHE A 277 5.45 -4.00 15.36
N ALA A 278 4.58 -3.50 14.48
CA ALA A 278 4.39 -2.09 14.20
C ALA A 278 3.37 -1.50 15.16
N CYS A 279 3.81 -0.75 16.15
CA CYS A 279 2.97 0.04 17.05
C CYS A 279 3.74 1.31 17.42
N ILE A 280 3.47 2.42 16.71
CA ILE A 280 4.13 3.70 17.00
C ILE A 280 3.95 4.05 18.48
N PRO A 281 4.88 4.78 19.13
CA PRO A 281 6.05 5.41 18.56
C PRO A 281 7.23 4.46 18.37
N LYS A 282 7.04 3.18 18.60
CA LYS A 282 8.10 2.18 18.66
C LYS A 282 7.91 1.08 17.63
N LEU A 283 9.03 0.64 17.08
CA LEU A 283 9.14 -0.61 16.36
C LEU A 283 9.61 -1.69 17.35
N TRP A 284 8.80 -2.72 17.51
CA TRP A 284 9.03 -3.78 18.48
C TRP A 284 9.55 -5.06 17.85
N MET A 285 10.36 -5.79 18.61
CA MET A 285 10.67 -7.19 18.38
C MET A 285 10.32 -7.99 19.63
N LEU A 286 9.56 -9.05 19.44
CA LEU A 286 9.16 -10.00 20.47
C LEU A 286 9.75 -11.38 20.14
N GLN A 287 9.98 -12.22 21.16
CA GLN A 287 10.52 -13.56 20.97
C GLN A 287 9.80 -14.57 21.86
N ASP A 288 9.39 -15.69 21.27
CA ASP A 288 8.90 -16.88 21.95
C ASP A 288 10.04 -17.84 22.27
N ALA A 289 10.81 -17.51 23.32
CA ALA A 289 11.97 -18.32 23.70
C ALA A 289 11.62 -19.73 24.22
N LYS A 290 10.33 -19.99 24.52
CA LYS A 290 9.84 -21.28 25.02
C LYS A 290 9.10 -22.09 23.96
N ASN A 291 8.85 -21.47 22.81
CA ASN A 291 8.02 -22.03 21.73
C ASN A 291 6.65 -22.50 22.25
N ASP A 292 6.02 -21.64 23.08
CA ASP A 292 4.73 -21.92 23.69
C ASP A 292 3.61 -20.99 23.21
N GLY A 293 3.87 -20.14 22.24
CA GLY A 293 2.93 -19.17 21.67
C GLY A 293 2.71 -17.93 22.55
N VAL A 294 3.65 -17.63 23.45
CA VAL A 294 3.65 -16.43 24.29
C VAL A 294 5.02 -15.77 24.26
N ALA A 295 5.05 -14.47 24.02
CA ALA A 295 6.31 -13.72 24.02
C ALA A 295 6.91 -13.68 25.42
N ALA A 296 8.02 -14.40 25.61
CA ALA A 296 8.79 -14.38 26.85
C ALA A 296 9.61 -13.11 27.00
N GLN A 297 9.95 -12.47 25.89
CA GLN A 297 10.82 -11.29 25.84
C GLN A 297 10.32 -10.31 24.77
N ARG A 298 10.51 -9.02 24.99
CA ARG A 298 10.30 -7.97 24.01
C ARG A 298 11.35 -6.86 24.13
N LYS A 299 11.68 -6.23 23.03
CA LYS A 299 12.57 -5.06 22.98
C LYS A 299 12.12 -4.06 21.93
N VAL A 300 12.45 -2.79 22.15
CA VAL A 300 12.34 -1.74 21.16
C VAL A 300 13.53 -1.84 20.20
N ILE A 301 13.24 -1.90 18.91
CA ILE A 301 14.26 -1.87 17.85
C ILE A 301 14.62 -0.43 17.51
N GLU A 302 13.61 0.40 17.29
CA GLU A 302 13.74 1.80 16.95
C GLU A 302 12.52 2.56 17.51
N GLU A 303 12.68 3.88 17.80
CA GLU A 303 11.60 4.73 18.28
C GLU A 303 11.67 6.14 17.66
N GLY A 304 10.57 6.88 17.73
CA GLY A 304 10.45 8.23 17.15
C GLY A 304 9.45 8.31 16.00
N PHE A 305 8.65 7.27 15.83
CA PHE A 305 7.57 7.21 14.83
C PHE A 305 6.27 7.83 15.35
N GLY A 306 5.45 8.37 14.42
CA GLY A 306 4.18 8.98 14.77
C GLY A 306 4.35 10.29 15.52
N VAL A 307 5.03 11.24 14.90
CA VAL A 307 5.23 12.59 15.46
C VAL A 307 3.92 13.32 15.61
N ARG A 308 3.01 13.19 14.64
CA ARG A 308 1.71 13.86 14.60
C ARG A 308 0.55 12.89 14.84
N VAL A 309 -0.59 13.43 15.24
CA VAL A 309 -1.86 12.70 15.30
C VAL A 309 -2.38 12.45 13.89
N SER A 310 -2.41 13.48 13.04
CA SER A 310 -2.87 13.37 11.65
C SER A 310 -4.21 12.63 11.55
N LEU A 311 -4.26 11.54 10.80
CA LEU A 311 -5.43 10.70 10.63
C LEU A 311 -5.21 9.31 11.25
N SER A 312 -6.23 8.78 11.93
CA SER A 312 -6.18 7.43 12.52
C SER A 312 -5.91 6.38 11.42
N GLY A 313 -5.04 5.41 11.72
CA GLY A 313 -4.62 4.37 10.78
C GLY A 313 -3.51 4.79 9.81
N HIS A 314 -2.94 6.00 9.95
CA HIS A 314 -1.74 6.42 9.23
C HIS A 314 -0.47 6.11 10.03
N ASP A 315 -0.48 4.99 10.70
CA ASP A 315 0.58 4.49 11.57
C ASP A 315 1.68 3.77 10.78
N MET A 316 2.55 3.07 11.46
CA MET A 316 3.46 2.11 10.85
C MET A 316 2.67 0.88 10.42
N ASN A 317 2.91 0.38 9.22
CA ASN A 317 2.16 -0.73 8.62
C ASN A 317 3.06 -1.98 8.45
N GLY A 318 2.74 -2.83 7.46
CA GLY A 318 3.33 -4.16 7.32
C GLY A 318 4.81 -4.21 6.96
N PHE A 319 5.38 -5.40 7.09
CA PHE A 319 6.79 -5.68 6.89
C PHE A 319 7.00 -6.80 5.87
N ALA A 320 8.18 -6.80 5.24
CA ALA A 320 8.67 -7.92 4.44
C ALA A 320 10.19 -8.07 4.59
N ILE A 321 10.71 -9.28 4.34
CA ILE A 321 12.15 -9.47 4.15
C ILE A 321 12.47 -9.20 2.69
N GLY A 322 13.34 -8.24 2.46
CA GLY A 322 13.80 -7.90 1.12
C GLY A 322 14.85 -8.86 0.57
N PRO A 323 15.15 -8.76 -0.74
CA PRO A 323 16.16 -9.58 -1.40
C PRO A 323 17.56 -9.38 -0.83
N ASP A 324 17.79 -8.26 -0.15
CA ASP A 324 19.03 -7.90 0.55
C ASP A 324 19.13 -8.50 1.97
N GLY A 325 18.13 -9.28 2.39
CA GLY A 325 18.08 -9.92 3.72
C GLY A 325 17.77 -8.97 4.87
N ARG A 326 17.36 -7.75 4.58
CA ARG A 326 16.90 -6.74 5.56
C ARG A 326 15.40 -6.81 5.76
N VAL A 327 14.94 -6.34 6.90
CA VAL A 327 13.54 -6.07 7.18
C VAL A 327 13.17 -4.74 6.53
N TRP A 328 12.13 -4.75 5.72
CA TRP A 328 11.54 -3.57 5.11
C TRP A 328 10.18 -3.29 5.72
N GLY A 329 9.82 -2.02 5.86
CA GLY A 329 8.53 -1.61 6.41
C GLY A 329 8.09 -0.26 5.91
N THR A 330 6.86 0.12 6.26
CA THR A 330 6.23 1.36 5.83
C THR A 330 5.71 2.16 7.02
N ILE A 331 5.67 3.47 6.87
CA ILE A 331 5.08 4.41 7.85
C ILE A 331 4.24 5.45 7.10
N GLY A 332 3.05 5.76 7.63
CA GLY A 332 2.20 6.82 7.11
C GLY A 332 2.64 8.24 7.50
N ASP A 333 1.88 9.25 7.09
CA ASP A 333 2.22 10.66 7.24
C ASP A 333 2.07 11.23 8.68
N ARG A 334 1.76 10.37 9.65
CA ARG A 334 2.05 10.68 11.06
C ARG A 334 3.54 10.90 11.28
N GLY A 335 4.35 10.43 10.34
CA GLY A 335 5.75 10.74 10.18
C GLY A 335 6.65 10.21 11.29
N PHE A 336 7.89 10.64 11.27
CA PHE A 336 8.90 10.23 12.25
C PHE A 336 9.96 11.32 12.44
N ASN A 337 10.55 11.34 13.62
CA ASN A 337 11.78 12.07 13.93
C ASN A 337 12.58 11.19 14.87
N LEU A 338 13.67 10.61 14.37
CA LEU A 338 14.44 9.62 15.09
C LEU A 338 15.96 9.78 14.87
N THR A 339 16.71 9.23 15.80
CA THR A 339 18.16 9.11 15.69
C THR A 339 18.52 7.64 15.78
N THR A 340 19.05 7.07 14.71
CA THR A 340 19.38 5.64 14.65
C THR A 340 20.49 5.26 15.65
N LYS A 341 20.67 3.97 15.87
CA LYS A 341 21.74 3.43 16.73
C LYS A 341 23.15 3.86 16.28
N GLU A 342 23.32 4.16 15.00
CA GLU A 342 24.56 4.66 14.40
C GLU A 342 24.69 6.17 14.51
N GLY A 343 23.70 6.88 15.06
CA GLY A 343 23.69 8.33 15.24
C GLY A 343 23.21 9.13 14.03
N LYS A 344 22.69 8.45 12.99
CA LYS A 344 22.08 9.11 11.83
C LYS A 344 20.72 9.66 12.21
N LYS A 345 20.43 10.90 11.83
CA LYS A 345 19.17 11.58 12.11
C LYS A 345 18.26 11.59 10.89
N TYR A 346 16.99 11.29 11.12
CA TYR A 346 15.93 11.42 10.14
C TYR A 346 14.81 12.29 10.72
N ASP A 347 14.39 13.30 9.97
CA ASP A 347 13.24 14.14 10.25
C ASP A 347 12.28 14.11 9.05
N SER A 348 11.16 13.45 9.20
CA SER A 348 10.07 13.40 8.23
C SER A 348 8.74 13.41 8.98
N HIS A 349 8.52 14.46 9.77
CA HIS A 349 7.42 14.57 10.73
C HIS A 349 6.03 14.72 10.09
N ASN A 350 5.92 14.87 8.78
CA ASN A 350 4.68 15.13 8.04
C ASN A 350 4.53 14.29 6.75
N ARG A 351 5.41 13.31 6.54
CA ARG A 351 5.42 12.44 5.36
C ARG A 351 5.60 11.00 5.74
N GLY A 352 4.89 10.13 5.03
CA GLY A 352 5.12 8.70 5.07
C GLY A 352 6.33 8.28 4.25
N ALA A 353 6.80 7.07 4.50
CA ALA A 353 7.99 6.53 3.87
C ALA A 353 8.01 5.01 3.83
N VAL A 354 8.89 4.46 2.99
CA VAL A 354 9.39 3.09 3.08
C VAL A 354 10.78 3.13 3.72
N PHE A 355 11.04 2.27 4.67
CA PHE A 355 12.31 2.14 5.36
C PHE A 355 12.80 0.70 5.37
N ARG A 356 14.08 0.49 5.69
CA ARG A 356 14.67 -0.84 5.89
C ARG A 356 15.73 -0.82 6.99
N PHE A 357 16.01 -1.96 7.57
CA PHE A 357 17.02 -2.13 8.62
C PHE A 357 17.49 -3.59 8.69
N GLU A 358 18.67 -3.82 9.30
CA GLU A 358 19.12 -5.19 9.57
C GLU A 358 18.21 -5.87 10.60
N PRO A 359 18.05 -7.19 10.58
CA PRO A 359 17.14 -7.90 11.49
C PRO A 359 17.32 -7.58 12.98
N ASP A 360 18.49 -7.11 13.43
CA ASP A 360 18.75 -6.65 14.80
C ASP A 360 18.38 -5.18 15.07
N GLY A 361 17.87 -4.47 14.06
CA GLY A 361 17.52 -3.07 14.11
C GLY A 361 18.66 -2.10 13.83
N THR A 362 19.84 -2.58 13.42
CA THR A 362 20.95 -1.71 13.00
C THR A 362 20.83 -1.29 11.54
N ASN A 363 21.60 -0.27 11.16
CA ASN A 363 21.62 0.27 9.80
C ASN A 363 20.21 0.63 9.28
N PHE A 364 19.44 1.30 10.14
CA PHE A 364 18.13 1.84 9.74
C PHE A 364 18.33 2.88 8.63
N GLU A 365 17.55 2.74 7.56
CA GLU A 365 17.61 3.60 6.39
C GLU A 365 16.21 3.89 5.86
N VAL A 366 15.92 5.14 5.56
CA VAL A 366 14.73 5.52 4.82
C VAL A 366 15.03 5.42 3.34
N VAL A 367 14.19 4.71 2.61
CA VAL A 367 14.41 4.34 1.21
C VAL A 367 13.61 5.21 0.24
N HIS A 368 12.35 5.50 0.56
CA HIS A 368 11.44 6.23 -0.31
C HIS A 368 10.54 7.13 0.53
N PHE A 369 10.50 8.40 0.22
CA PHE A 369 9.74 9.43 0.95
C PHE A 369 8.47 9.87 0.22
N GLY A 370 7.75 10.81 0.83
CA GLY A 370 6.66 11.52 0.18
C GLY A 370 5.42 10.67 -0.04
N LEU A 371 5.11 9.79 0.92
CA LEU A 371 3.94 8.93 0.92
C LEU A 371 2.92 9.39 1.97
N ARG A 372 1.64 9.10 1.74
CA ARG A 372 0.57 9.46 2.66
C ARG A 372 0.34 8.38 3.71
N ASN A 373 -0.03 7.20 3.27
CA ASN A 373 -0.28 6.05 4.11
C ASN A 373 -0.01 4.79 3.32
N PRO A 374 1.28 4.54 3.01
CA PRO A 374 1.67 3.31 2.35
C PRO A 374 1.34 2.14 3.27
N LYS A 375 0.73 1.12 2.70
CA LYS A 375 0.41 -0.10 3.42
C LYS A 375 1.60 -1.05 3.35
N GLU A 376 1.43 -2.30 3.32
CA GLU A 376 2.54 -3.23 3.26
C GLU A 376 3.50 -3.00 2.09
N ILE A 377 4.64 -3.66 2.16
CA ILE A 377 5.57 -3.79 1.06
C ILE A 377 5.68 -5.26 0.66
N ALA A 378 5.60 -5.53 -0.63
CA ALA A 378 5.82 -6.85 -1.20
C ALA A 378 6.85 -6.79 -2.33
N PHE A 379 7.56 -7.90 -2.54
CA PHE A 379 8.58 -8.00 -3.58
C PHE A 379 8.19 -9.05 -4.61
N ASP A 380 8.33 -8.70 -5.90
CA ASP A 380 8.24 -9.70 -6.96
C ASP A 380 9.48 -10.63 -6.98
N GLU A 381 9.47 -11.60 -7.88
CA GLU A 381 10.56 -12.58 -8.02
C GLU A 381 11.90 -11.98 -8.50
N PHE A 382 11.89 -10.72 -8.97
CA PHE A 382 13.07 -9.95 -9.36
C PHE A 382 13.52 -8.96 -8.29
N GLY A 383 12.90 -8.98 -7.11
CA GLY A 383 13.22 -8.09 -6.01
C GLY A 383 12.78 -6.64 -6.21
N ASN A 384 11.80 -6.40 -7.08
CA ASN A 384 11.15 -5.11 -7.17
C ASN A 384 10.18 -4.94 -6.02
N GLY A 385 10.37 -3.90 -5.21
CA GLY A 385 9.48 -3.57 -4.11
C GLY A 385 8.29 -2.74 -4.57
N PHE A 386 7.10 -3.10 -4.09
CA PHE A 386 5.88 -2.34 -4.30
C PHE A 386 5.15 -2.12 -3.00
N SER A 387 4.51 -0.95 -2.89
CA SER A 387 3.54 -0.65 -1.86
C SER A 387 2.30 -0.02 -2.52
N VAL A 388 1.18 0.00 -1.82
CA VAL A 388 0.00 0.74 -2.26
C VAL A 388 -0.27 1.85 -1.26
N ASP A 389 -0.11 3.10 -1.72
CA ASP A 389 -0.29 4.29 -0.92
C ASP A 389 -1.72 4.80 -1.02
N ASN A 390 -2.34 5.08 0.12
CA ASN A 390 -3.74 5.48 0.19
C ASN A 390 -4.00 6.79 -0.56
N ASN A 391 -5.21 6.95 -1.05
CA ASN A 391 -5.69 8.16 -1.73
C ASN A 391 -5.72 9.38 -0.79
N SER A 392 -5.92 10.57 -1.36
CA SER A 392 -5.97 11.82 -0.57
C SER A 392 -7.33 12.10 0.10
N ASP A 393 -8.30 11.19 0.02
CA ASP A 393 -9.72 11.40 0.41
C ASP A 393 -10.42 12.53 -0.39
N GLN A 394 -9.85 12.95 -1.52
CA GLN A 394 -10.36 14.06 -2.32
C GLN A 394 -10.79 13.65 -3.74
N GLY A 395 -11.03 12.36 -3.94
CA GLY A 395 -11.57 11.85 -5.19
C GLY A 395 -10.59 11.06 -6.04
N ASP A 396 -9.31 11.02 -5.67
CA ASP A 396 -8.29 10.15 -6.26
C ASP A 396 -8.45 8.69 -5.83
N ALA A 397 -7.83 7.78 -6.56
CA ALA A 397 -7.66 6.39 -6.17
C ALA A 397 -6.33 6.18 -5.45
N ALA A 398 -6.18 5.05 -4.75
CA ALA A 398 -4.93 4.64 -4.16
C ALA A 398 -3.88 4.35 -5.25
N ARG A 399 -2.61 4.58 -4.93
CA ARG A 399 -1.49 4.58 -5.86
C ARG A 399 -0.63 3.34 -5.66
N ILE A 400 -0.32 2.63 -6.73
CA ILE A 400 0.75 1.64 -6.73
C ILE A 400 2.08 2.38 -6.82
N VAL A 401 2.90 2.22 -5.79
CA VAL A 401 4.23 2.82 -5.67
C VAL A 401 5.29 1.77 -5.99
N TYR A 402 6.03 1.97 -7.06
CA TYR A 402 7.29 1.26 -7.28
C TYR A 402 8.35 1.88 -6.38
N VAL A 403 8.86 1.10 -5.44
CA VAL A 403 9.82 1.59 -4.45
C VAL A 403 11.19 1.75 -5.09
N VAL A 404 11.68 2.99 -5.12
CA VAL A 404 12.98 3.37 -5.69
C VAL A 404 13.81 4.01 -4.59
N GLU A 405 15.07 3.61 -4.47
CA GLU A 405 15.98 4.15 -3.47
C GLU A 405 16.27 5.65 -3.71
N GLY A 406 16.12 6.45 -2.65
CA GLY A 406 16.29 7.90 -2.71
C GLY A 406 15.14 8.68 -3.33
N ALA A 407 14.03 8.02 -3.65
CA ALA A 407 12.89 8.65 -4.30
C ALA A 407 11.99 9.42 -3.33
N ASP A 408 11.27 10.41 -3.88
CA ASP A 408 10.19 11.15 -3.25
C ASP A 408 8.96 11.11 -4.16
N SER A 409 7.80 10.73 -3.62
CA SER A 409 6.51 10.74 -4.34
C SER A 409 5.71 12.02 -4.13
N GLY A 410 6.23 13.00 -3.37
CA GLY A 410 5.72 14.37 -3.29
C GLY A 410 4.58 14.62 -2.31
N TRP A 411 4.12 13.61 -1.54
CA TRP A 411 3.09 13.85 -0.52
C TRP A 411 3.67 14.52 0.72
N GLU A 412 2.90 15.47 1.24
CA GLU A 412 3.08 16.05 2.57
C GLU A 412 1.72 16.18 3.27
N MET A 413 1.63 15.94 4.55
CA MET A 413 0.38 16.00 5.31
C MET A 413 -0.28 17.37 5.23
N GLU A 414 0.50 18.44 5.14
CA GLU A 414 0.02 19.81 4.98
C GLU A 414 -0.84 20.01 3.71
N HIS A 415 -0.69 19.17 2.70
CA HIS A 415 -1.58 19.21 1.54
C HIS A 415 -3.04 18.94 1.95
N GLN A 416 -3.27 18.04 2.91
CA GLN A 416 -4.59 17.71 3.42
C GLN A 416 -5.03 18.64 4.56
N ALA A 417 -4.08 19.17 5.33
CA ALA A 417 -4.33 20.06 6.46
C ALA A 417 -5.02 21.37 6.06
N MET A 418 -4.77 21.89 4.85
CA MET A 418 -5.43 23.08 4.32
C MET A 418 -6.96 22.99 4.37
N HIS A 419 -7.51 21.84 4.16
CA HIS A 419 -8.93 21.55 4.27
C HIS A 419 -9.50 21.81 5.67
N THR A 420 -8.80 21.30 6.70
CA THR A 420 -9.19 21.44 8.10
C THR A 420 -9.03 22.89 8.54
N PHE A 421 -7.96 23.55 8.15
CA PHE A 421 -7.70 24.95 8.42
C PHE A 421 -8.78 25.88 7.84
N HIS A 422 -9.18 25.69 6.58
CA HIS A 422 -10.24 26.47 5.97
C HIS A 422 -11.57 26.33 6.71
N ARG A 423 -11.90 25.12 7.13
CA ARG A 423 -13.11 24.87 7.95
C ARG A 423 -13.04 25.58 9.30
N GLU A 424 -11.87 25.58 9.94
CA GLU A 424 -11.67 26.22 11.24
C GLU A 424 -11.85 27.73 11.19
N ILE A 425 -11.37 28.38 10.15
CA ILE A 425 -11.54 29.82 9.96
C ILE A 425 -12.88 30.22 9.30
N GLY A 426 -13.81 29.28 9.15
CA GLY A 426 -15.16 29.55 8.69
C GLY A 426 -15.30 29.76 7.18
N LEU A 427 -14.33 29.34 6.38
CA LEU A 427 -14.47 29.35 4.92
C LEU A 427 -15.38 28.20 4.49
N GLU A 428 -16.50 28.55 3.82
CA GLU A 428 -17.49 27.57 3.37
C GLU A 428 -16.97 26.67 2.25
N GLN A 429 -16.06 27.16 1.43
CA GLN A 429 -15.48 26.38 0.34
C GLN A 429 -14.33 25.52 0.87
N ARG A 430 -14.38 24.25 0.52
CA ARG A 430 -13.27 23.29 0.70
C ARG A 430 -12.34 23.38 -0.49
N PRO A 431 -11.20 24.10 -0.45
CA PRO A 431 -10.24 24.00 -1.52
C PRO A 431 -9.69 22.58 -1.56
N LEU A 432 -9.36 22.11 -2.75
CA LEU A 432 -8.53 20.93 -2.89
C LEU A 432 -7.16 21.20 -2.25
N SER A 433 -6.58 20.19 -1.64
CA SER A 433 -5.19 20.27 -1.20
C SER A 433 -4.28 20.60 -2.39
N ARG A 434 -3.10 21.13 -2.12
CA ARG A 434 -2.08 21.38 -3.16
C ARG A 434 -1.79 20.11 -3.97
N TRP A 435 -1.73 18.95 -3.30
CA TRP A 435 -1.59 17.66 -3.96
C TRP A 435 -2.57 17.50 -5.13
N MET A 436 -3.88 17.68 -4.87
CA MET A 436 -4.92 17.53 -5.89
C MET A 436 -4.99 18.71 -6.86
N THR A 437 -4.72 19.93 -6.40
CA THR A 437 -4.81 21.14 -7.22
C THR A 437 -3.65 21.24 -8.21
N GLU A 438 -2.43 20.98 -7.75
CA GLU A 438 -1.21 21.09 -8.55
C GLU A 438 -0.88 19.79 -9.29
N LYS A 439 -1.53 18.66 -8.90
CA LYS A 439 -1.26 17.33 -9.44
C LYS A 439 0.24 17.03 -9.50
N VAL A 440 0.89 17.19 -8.37
CA VAL A 440 2.35 17.14 -8.25
C VAL A 440 2.98 15.84 -8.78
N TRP A 441 2.19 14.80 -8.94
CA TRP A 441 2.59 13.50 -9.53
C TRP A 441 2.54 13.48 -11.07
N GLU A 442 1.95 14.49 -11.73
CA GLU A 442 1.86 14.55 -13.18
C GLU A 442 2.99 15.40 -13.77
N LEU A 443 3.61 14.91 -14.84
CA LEU A 443 4.51 15.73 -15.64
C LEU A 443 3.67 16.73 -16.44
N GLN A 444 3.96 18.03 -16.28
CA GLN A 444 3.24 19.09 -16.94
C GLN A 444 3.68 19.26 -18.42
N ASN A 445 4.85 18.75 -18.78
CA ASN A 445 5.33 18.68 -20.15
C ASN A 445 6.38 17.54 -20.32
N PRO A 446 6.61 17.05 -21.54
CA PRO A 446 7.47 15.89 -21.81
C PRO A 446 8.96 16.08 -21.48
N VAL A 447 9.42 17.32 -21.31
CA VAL A 447 10.82 17.62 -21.03
C VAL A 447 11.03 18.11 -19.60
N GLN A 448 10.01 18.09 -18.78
CA GLN A 448 10.12 18.43 -17.36
C GLN A 448 11.00 17.41 -16.65
N PRO A 449 12.03 17.83 -15.92
CA PRO A 449 12.77 16.93 -15.06
C PRO A 449 11.84 16.36 -13.98
N ALA A 450 11.77 15.03 -13.89
CA ALA A 450 11.03 14.38 -12.81
C ALA A 450 11.88 14.43 -11.53
N PHE A 451 11.44 15.21 -10.55
CA PHE A 451 12.05 15.24 -9.21
C PHE A 451 11.23 14.46 -8.18
N ILE A 452 10.03 14.03 -8.55
CA ILE A 452 9.21 13.07 -7.80
C ILE A 452 8.94 11.84 -8.66
N ILE A 453 8.74 10.70 -8.02
CA ILE A 453 8.35 9.46 -8.71
C ILE A 453 6.83 9.41 -8.83
N PRO A 454 6.28 9.44 -10.05
CA PRO A 454 4.84 9.32 -10.23
C PRO A 454 4.34 7.91 -9.88
N PRO A 455 3.06 7.73 -9.53
CA PRO A 455 2.46 6.42 -9.35
C PRO A 455 2.61 5.55 -10.60
N SER A 456 2.93 4.26 -10.40
CA SER A 456 2.99 3.29 -11.51
C SER A 456 1.61 2.96 -12.06
N ALA A 457 0.59 2.99 -11.21
CA ALA A 457 -0.82 2.80 -11.55
C ALA A 457 -1.71 3.21 -10.36
N TYR A 458 -3.02 3.14 -10.58
CA TYR A 458 -4.04 3.38 -9.55
C TYR A 458 -4.90 2.12 -9.38
N ILE A 459 -5.14 1.72 -8.13
CA ILE A 459 -5.98 0.58 -7.78
C ILE A 459 -6.57 0.81 -6.39
N SER A 460 -7.78 0.27 -6.10
CA SER A 460 -8.34 0.35 -4.76
C SER A 460 -8.72 1.79 -4.34
N SER A 461 -9.35 1.93 -3.18
CA SER A 461 -9.58 3.22 -2.49
C SER A 461 -9.47 3.08 -0.97
N GLY A 462 -9.18 1.89 -0.48
CA GLY A 462 -8.92 1.59 0.93
C GLY A 462 -7.85 0.51 1.03
N PRO A 463 -6.62 0.76 0.50
CA PRO A 463 -5.59 -0.27 0.50
C PRO A 463 -5.24 -0.68 1.93
N SER A 464 -4.97 -1.95 2.11
CA SER A 464 -4.51 -2.52 3.37
C SER A 464 -3.41 -3.57 3.08
N GLY A 465 -3.51 -4.83 3.53
CA GLY A 465 -2.47 -5.84 3.34
C GLY A 465 -2.14 -6.13 1.87
N LEU A 466 -0.89 -6.42 1.59
CA LEU A 466 -0.34 -6.65 0.25
C LEU A 466 0.62 -7.83 0.24
N THR A 467 0.36 -8.83 -0.59
CA THR A 467 1.27 -9.96 -0.82
C THR A 467 1.54 -10.21 -2.30
N TYR A 468 2.56 -11.00 -2.62
CA TYR A 468 2.90 -11.43 -3.96
C TYR A 468 2.82 -12.95 -4.09
N HIS A 469 2.33 -13.47 -5.21
CA HIS A 469 2.24 -14.91 -5.46
C HIS A 469 3.63 -15.58 -5.42
N PRO A 470 3.87 -16.56 -4.54
CA PRO A 470 5.22 -17.05 -4.25
C PRO A 470 5.85 -17.91 -5.37
N GLY A 471 5.10 -18.19 -6.46
CA GLY A 471 5.56 -18.99 -7.59
C GLY A 471 5.15 -20.46 -7.57
N ALA A 472 4.53 -20.93 -6.48
CA ALA A 472 3.92 -22.24 -6.34
C ALA A 472 2.72 -22.16 -5.39
N GLY A 473 1.75 -23.04 -5.50
CA GLY A 473 0.50 -22.99 -4.74
C GLY A 473 -0.59 -22.20 -5.46
N PHE A 474 -1.77 -22.10 -4.85
CA PHE A 474 -2.96 -21.40 -5.33
C PHE A 474 -3.26 -21.61 -6.83
N LEU A 475 -3.88 -20.61 -7.49
CA LEU A 475 -4.29 -20.68 -8.90
C LEU A 475 -3.15 -20.30 -9.85
N GLU A 476 -3.00 -21.02 -10.96
CA GLU A 476 -2.02 -20.69 -12.00
C GLU A 476 -2.33 -19.34 -12.68
N SER A 477 -3.60 -18.93 -12.75
CA SER A 477 -4.02 -17.62 -13.24
C SER A 477 -3.47 -16.45 -12.43
N GLU A 478 -3.15 -16.70 -11.16
CA GLU A 478 -2.63 -15.71 -10.23
C GLU A 478 -1.09 -15.67 -10.18
N ALA A 479 -0.43 -16.47 -11.00
CA ALA A 479 1.03 -16.45 -11.08
C ALA A 479 1.56 -15.04 -11.42
N GLN A 480 2.59 -14.59 -10.71
CA GLN A 480 3.19 -13.25 -10.86
C GLN A 480 2.25 -12.08 -10.53
N HIS A 481 1.16 -12.31 -9.82
CA HIS A 481 0.26 -11.25 -9.35
C HIS A 481 0.56 -10.84 -7.91
N PHE A 482 0.27 -9.58 -7.63
CA PHE A 482 0.12 -9.02 -6.30
C PHE A 482 -1.35 -9.08 -5.90
N HIS A 483 -1.61 -9.28 -4.62
CA HIS A 483 -2.96 -9.23 -4.04
C HIS A 483 -3.01 -8.13 -3.00
N ILE A 484 -3.90 -7.16 -3.18
CA ILE A 484 -4.11 -6.03 -2.29
C ILE A 484 -5.50 -6.04 -1.69
N CYS A 485 -5.60 -5.98 -0.38
CA CYS A 485 -6.86 -5.79 0.32
C CYS A 485 -7.40 -4.37 0.07
N ASP A 486 -8.69 -4.26 -0.22
CA ASP A 486 -9.43 -3.01 -0.38
C ASP A 486 -10.48 -2.90 0.73
N TYR A 487 -10.10 -2.28 1.86
CA TYR A 487 -10.95 -2.15 3.03
C TYR A 487 -11.73 -0.83 3.02
N ARG A 488 -13.05 -0.91 3.02
CA ARG A 488 -13.96 0.24 2.94
C ARG A 488 -15.01 0.30 4.03
N GLY A 489 -14.73 -0.25 5.21
CA GLY A 489 -15.58 -0.21 6.38
C GLY A 489 -16.83 -1.10 6.31
N SER A 490 -17.03 -1.87 5.26
CA SER A 490 -18.11 -2.87 5.19
C SER A 490 -17.74 -4.00 4.25
N ALA A 491 -18.12 -5.22 4.57
CA ALA A 491 -17.84 -6.39 3.75
C ALA A 491 -18.33 -6.21 2.29
N GLY A 492 -19.57 -5.74 2.07
CA GLY A 492 -20.13 -5.59 0.73
C GLY A 492 -19.40 -4.57 -0.17
N ALA A 493 -18.57 -3.68 0.40
CA ALA A 493 -17.77 -2.71 -0.33
C ALA A 493 -16.28 -3.07 -0.38
N SER A 494 -15.87 -4.13 0.28
CA SER A 494 -14.47 -4.52 0.50
C SER A 494 -14.16 -5.87 -0.15
N GLY A 495 -12.88 -6.13 -0.35
CA GLY A 495 -12.42 -7.38 -0.93
C GLY A 495 -10.92 -7.36 -1.22
N ILE A 496 -10.50 -8.11 -2.22
CA ILE A 496 -9.11 -8.21 -2.66
C ILE A 496 -9.05 -8.01 -4.17
N TRP A 497 -8.18 -7.10 -4.59
CA TRP A 497 -7.77 -6.95 -5.97
C TRP A 497 -6.51 -7.77 -6.25
N SER A 498 -6.48 -8.40 -7.40
CA SER A 498 -5.30 -9.01 -8.00
C SER A 498 -4.78 -8.13 -9.12
N PHE A 499 -3.46 -7.95 -9.21
CA PHE A 499 -2.85 -7.14 -10.28
C PHE A 499 -1.43 -7.60 -10.62
N LYS A 500 -1.04 -7.37 -11.86
CA LYS A 500 0.29 -7.72 -12.37
C LYS A 500 1.06 -6.45 -12.77
N MET A 501 2.34 -6.43 -12.43
CA MET A 501 3.25 -5.34 -12.79
C MET A 501 4.32 -5.84 -13.75
N GLU A 502 4.60 -5.06 -14.80
CA GLU A 502 5.63 -5.37 -15.79
C GLU A 502 6.57 -4.18 -16.01
N PRO A 503 7.84 -4.44 -16.40
CA PRO A 503 8.78 -3.38 -16.71
C PRO A 503 8.27 -2.44 -17.82
N ALA A 504 8.42 -1.14 -17.60
CA ALA A 504 8.11 -0.07 -18.55
C ALA A 504 9.25 0.97 -18.53
N GLY A 505 10.23 0.79 -19.36
CA GLY A 505 11.47 1.58 -19.32
C GLY A 505 12.26 1.31 -18.03
N ALA A 506 12.55 2.35 -17.26
CA ALA A 506 13.18 2.24 -15.94
C ALA A 506 12.16 1.95 -14.82
N GLY A 507 10.89 2.26 -15.04
CA GLY A 507 9.79 2.05 -14.10
C GLY A 507 8.99 0.78 -14.40
N MET A 508 7.80 0.74 -13.82
CA MET A 508 6.87 -0.40 -13.91
C MET A 508 5.48 0.10 -14.29
N LYS A 509 4.69 -0.75 -14.95
CA LYS A 509 3.29 -0.49 -15.30
C LYS A 509 2.41 -1.67 -14.90
N MET A 510 1.18 -1.41 -14.53
CA MET A 510 0.17 -2.43 -14.34
C MET A 510 -0.35 -2.90 -15.72
N THR A 511 -0.39 -4.21 -15.93
CA THR A 511 -0.83 -4.83 -17.19
C THR A 511 -2.14 -5.57 -17.05
N GLU A 512 -2.41 -6.09 -15.88
CA GLU A 512 -3.63 -6.83 -15.55
C GLU A 512 -4.15 -6.43 -14.19
N SER A 513 -5.47 -6.39 -14.01
CA SER A 513 -6.10 -6.28 -12.69
C SER A 513 -7.52 -6.83 -12.71
N HIS A 514 -7.93 -7.50 -11.65
CA HIS A 514 -9.27 -8.03 -11.44
C HIS A 514 -9.56 -8.19 -9.95
N GLN A 515 -10.83 -8.38 -9.59
CA GLN A 515 -11.20 -8.75 -8.24
C GLN A 515 -10.96 -10.24 -8.02
N LEU A 516 -10.22 -10.59 -6.97
CA LEU A 516 -9.95 -11.96 -6.57
C LEU A 516 -11.03 -12.49 -5.61
N LEU A 517 -11.34 -11.69 -4.60
CA LEU A 517 -12.35 -11.92 -3.58
C LEU A 517 -13.12 -10.63 -3.36
N TRP A 518 -14.43 -10.71 -3.19
CA TRP A 518 -15.24 -9.54 -2.82
C TRP A 518 -16.28 -9.91 -1.77
N GLY A 519 -16.76 -8.93 -1.02
CA GLY A 519 -17.76 -9.15 0.01
C GLY A 519 -17.19 -9.65 1.35
N VAL A 520 -15.91 -9.42 1.58
CA VAL A 520 -15.16 -9.68 2.82
C VAL A 520 -14.45 -8.40 3.25
N ALA A 521 -14.50 -8.05 4.52
CA ALA A 521 -13.80 -6.86 5.07
C ALA A 521 -12.32 -7.17 5.29
N ALA A 522 -11.61 -7.49 4.20
CA ALA A 522 -10.24 -7.95 4.20
C ALA A 522 -9.30 -6.82 4.65
N THR A 523 -8.51 -7.07 5.69
CA THR A 523 -7.50 -6.14 6.22
C THR A 523 -6.09 -6.55 5.88
N ASP A 524 -5.85 -7.87 5.77
CA ASP A 524 -4.56 -8.40 5.37
C ASP A 524 -4.68 -9.72 4.62
N VAL A 525 -3.66 -10.08 3.84
CA VAL A 525 -3.63 -11.27 2.98
C VAL A 525 -2.22 -11.81 2.83
N GLU A 526 -2.04 -13.10 3.11
CA GLU A 526 -0.75 -13.77 3.05
C GLU A 526 -0.85 -15.20 2.52
N TYR A 527 0.20 -15.69 1.87
CA TYR A 527 0.32 -17.08 1.48
C TYR A 527 0.89 -17.95 2.62
N ASP A 528 0.15 -18.97 3.02
CA ASP A 528 0.67 -19.96 3.97
C ASP A 528 1.73 -20.89 3.35
N TRP A 529 2.31 -21.75 4.17
CA TRP A 529 3.34 -22.68 3.72
C TRP A 529 2.81 -23.87 2.90
N LYS A 530 1.48 -24.02 2.81
CA LYS A 530 0.81 -25.01 1.95
C LYS A 530 0.37 -24.43 0.61
N GLY A 531 0.67 -23.16 0.35
CA GLY A 531 0.34 -22.47 -0.90
C GLY A 531 -1.13 -22.03 -0.98
N ARG A 532 -1.82 -21.91 0.15
CA ARG A 532 -3.17 -21.35 0.27
C ARG A 532 -3.06 -19.84 0.57
N LEU A 533 -4.05 -19.09 0.17
CA LEU A 533 -4.13 -17.65 0.47
C LEU A 533 -4.99 -17.42 1.71
N VAL A 534 -4.44 -16.85 2.76
CA VAL A 534 -5.14 -16.61 4.03
C VAL A 534 -5.39 -15.11 4.19
N VAL A 535 -6.61 -14.78 4.60
CA VAL A 535 -7.14 -13.42 4.67
C VAL A 535 -7.62 -13.14 6.09
N SER A 536 -7.24 -12.03 6.67
CA SER A 536 -7.84 -11.51 7.90
C SER A 536 -9.09 -10.71 7.55
N ASP A 537 -10.21 -11.06 8.17
CA ASP A 537 -11.52 -10.43 7.96
C ASP A 537 -11.95 -9.66 9.21
N PHE A 538 -11.99 -8.33 9.07
CA PHE A 538 -12.43 -7.41 10.12
C PHE A 538 -13.95 -7.44 10.35
N ILE A 539 -14.72 -8.15 9.51
CA ILE A 539 -16.18 -8.29 9.50
C ILE A 539 -16.88 -7.01 9.04
N THR A 540 -16.78 -5.89 9.77
CA THR A 540 -17.47 -4.64 9.43
C THR A 540 -16.98 -3.46 10.27
N GLY A 541 -17.29 -2.23 9.82
CA GLY A 541 -17.10 -1.01 10.60
C GLY A 541 -15.74 -0.36 10.44
N TRP A 542 -15.58 0.80 11.07
CA TRP A 542 -14.34 1.56 11.18
C TRP A 542 -13.82 1.65 12.62
N GLU A 543 -14.48 0.98 13.54
CA GLU A 543 -14.13 0.98 14.95
C GLU A 543 -13.79 -0.45 15.37
N SER A 544 -12.87 -0.60 16.31
CA SER A 544 -12.55 -1.91 16.85
C SER A 544 -13.78 -2.52 17.56
N HIS A 545 -13.97 -3.82 17.40
CA HIS A 545 -15.11 -4.56 17.93
C HIS A 545 -14.72 -6.01 18.26
N ASP A 546 -15.61 -6.71 18.94
CA ASP A 546 -15.36 -8.06 19.47
C ASP A 546 -15.65 -9.17 18.43
N ALA A 547 -15.22 -8.97 17.17
CA ALA A 547 -15.35 -9.98 16.13
C ALA A 547 -14.18 -9.90 15.14
N GLY A 548 -13.86 -11.02 14.53
CA GLY A 548 -12.83 -11.17 13.52
C GLY A 548 -12.67 -12.64 13.17
N ARG A 549 -12.11 -12.93 12.01
CA ARG A 549 -11.86 -14.31 11.59
C ARG A 549 -10.72 -14.38 10.58
N LEU A 550 -10.22 -15.59 10.35
CA LEU A 550 -9.37 -15.91 9.22
C LEU A 550 -10.14 -16.74 8.20
N VAL A 551 -9.98 -16.37 6.96
CA VAL A 551 -10.55 -17.06 5.80
C VAL A 551 -9.40 -17.59 4.96
N THR A 552 -9.47 -18.84 4.53
CA THR A 552 -8.51 -19.45 3.63
C THR A 552 -9.12 -19.66 2.26
N LEU A 553 -8.42 -19.26 1.23
CA LEU A 553 -8.75 -19.54 -0.16
C LEU A 553 -7.86 -20.67 -0.67
N GLU A 554 -8.47 -21.73 -1.17
CA GLU A 554 -7.79 -22.92 -1.70
C GLU A 554 -8.10 -23.09 -3.18
N ALA A 555 -7.10 -23.41 -4.00
CA ALA A 555 -7.33 -23.72 -5.40
C ALA A 555 -7.85 -25.16 -5.56
N ASN A 556 -8.88 -25.36 -6.38
CA ASN A 556 -9.34 -26.69 -6.77
C ASN A 556 -8.24 -27.49 -7.49
N LYS A 557 -7.39 -26.78 -8.22
CA LYS A 557 -6.18 -27.31 -8.83
C LYS A 557 -5.04 -26.33 -8.55
N MET A 558 -4.16 -26.74 -7.67
CA MET A 558 -3.04 -25.94 -7.23
C MET A 558 -1.92 -25.93 -8.28
N MET A 559 -1.36 -24.74 -8.54
CA MET A 559 -0.17 -24.56 -9.39
C MET A 559 1.05 -25.23 -8.75
N LYS A 560 1.80 -26.05 -9.50
CA LYS A 560 3.03 -26.73 -9.04
C LYS A 560 2.83 -27.39 -7.65
N SER A 561 1.79 -28.17 -7.50
CA SER A 561 1.38 -28.76 -6.22
C SER A 561 2.49 -29.58 -5.53
N GLU A 562 3.34 -30.28 -6.30
CA GLU A 562 4.50 -31.01 -5.80
C GLU A 562 5.58 -30.09 -5.21
N VAL A 563 5.75 -28.89 -5.74
CA VAL A 563 6.65 -27.87 -5.18
C VAL A 563 6.04 -27.30 -3.89
N ALA A 564 4.76 -26.90 -3.93
CA ALA A 564 4.06 -26.35 -2.78
C ALA A 564 4.05 -27.34 -1.59
N ALA A 565 3.91 -28.64 -1.85
CA ALA A 565 3.93 -29.69 -0.82
C ALA A 565 5.25 -29.76 -0.03
N THR A 566 6.37 -29.32 -0.61
CA THR A 566 7.68 -29.33 0.08
C THR A 566 7.94 -28.12 0.98
N VAL A 567 7.19 -27.01 0.75
CA VAL A 567 7.46 -25.73 1.41
C VAL A 567 7.27 -25.83 2.93
N ALA A 568 6.15 -26.38 3.37
CA ALA A 568 5.83 -26.50 4.81
C ALA A 568 6.89 -27.31 5.58
N ASP A 569 7.39 -28.40 5.01
CA ASP A 569 8.43 -29.22 5.62
C ASP A 569 9.76 -28.50 5.69
N LEU A 570 10.14 -27.76 4.63
CA LEU A 570 11.35 -26.94 4.61
C LEU A 570 11.31 -25.83 5.65
N MET A 571 10.19 -25.11 5.78
CA MET A 571 10.01 -24.06 6.78
C MET A 571 10.11 -24.64 8.21
N LYS A 572 9.34 -25.68 8.51
CA LYS A 572 9.34 -26.34 9.80
C LYS A 572 10.67 -27.02 10.14
N GLY A 573 11.32 -27.62 9.14
CA GLY A 573 12.61 -28.28 9.30
C GLY A 573 13.75 -27.32 9.64
N GLY A 574 13.65 -26.08 9.16
CA GLY A 574 14.62 -25.01 9.33
C GLY A 574 15.81 -25.13 8.37
N PHE A 575 16.20 -24.01 7.80
CA PHE A 575 17.29 -23.93 6.81
C PHE A 575 18.68 -24.10 7.42
N ALA A 576 18.85 -23.77 8.68
CA ALA A 576 20.12 -23.91 9.39
C ALA A 576 20.62 -25.38 9.46
N LYS A 577 19.70 -26.35 9.37
CA LYS A 577 20.04 -27.79 9.38
C LYS A 577 20.44 -28.33 8.01
N GLN A 578 20.20 -27.59 6.93
CA GLN A 578 20.56 -27.99 5.58
C GLN A 578 22.05 -27.84 5.34
N SER A 579 22.65 -28.74 4.55
CA SER A 579 24.04 -28.59 4.08
C SER A 579 24.15 -27.41 3.09
N SER A 580 25.37 -26.87 2.94
CA SER A 580 25.64 -25.80 1.95
C SER A 580 25.23 -26.22 0.52
N ALA A 581 25.41 -27.48 0.15
CA ALA A 581 25.03 -28.00 -1.16
C ALA A 581 23.51 -28.09 -1.35
N GLU A 582 22.77 -28.42 -0.30
CA GLU A 582 21.29 -28.41 -0.33
C GLU A 582 20.76 -26.98 -0.41
N LEU A 583 21.28 -26.05 0.40
CA LEU A 583 20.93 -24.63 0.32
C LEU A 583 21.18 -24.06 -1.08
N ALA A 584 22.32 -24.39 -1.69
CA ALA A 584 22.64 -23.95 -3.05
C ALA A 584 21.61 -24.46 -4.08
N LYS A 585 21.14 -25.70 -3.98
CA LYS A 585 20.07 -26.24 -4.84
C LYS A 585 18.74 -25.52 -4.64
N LEU A 586 18.44 -25.11 -3.41
CA LEU A 586 17.21 -24.39 -3.08
C LEU A 586 17.16 -22.97 -3.66
N LEU A 587 18.27 -22.40 -4.14
CA LEU A 587 18.27 -21.13 -4.88
C LEU A 587 17.48 -21.19 -6.20
N ALA A 588 17.24 -22.39 -6.73
CA ALA A 588 16.40 -22.63 -7.93
C ALA A 588 14.99 -23.12 -7.59
N HIS A 589 14.60 -23.15 -6.31
CA HIS A 589 13.30 -23.67 -5.89
C HIS A 589 12.14 -22.88 -6.51
N GLY A 590 11.01 -23.55 -6.78
CA GLY A 590 9.84 -22.92 -7.40
C GLY A 590 9.16 -21.84 -6.57
N ASP A 591 9.26 -21.92 -5.23
CA ASP A 591 8.71 -20.92 -4.30
C ASP A 591 9.80 -19.90 -3.91
N GLN A 592 9.51 -18.60 -4.09
CA GLN A 592 10.49 -17.53 -3.83
C GLN A 592 10.86 -17.41 -2.35
N ARG A 593 9.96 -17.76 -1.43
CA ARG A 593 10.21 -17.68 0.02
C ARG A 593 11.26 -18.71 0.43
N VAL A 594 11.24 -19.88 -0.19
CA VAL A 594 12.28 -20.91 -0.02
C VAL A 594 13.62 -20.43 -0.59
N ARG A 595 13.62 -19.86 -1.81
CA ARG A 595 14.84 -19.31 -2.42
C ARG A 595 15.47 -18.23 -1.52
N LEU A 596 14.64 -17.31 -1.00
CA LEU A 596 15.12 -16.21 -0.16
C LEU A 596 15.72 -16.72 1.17
N ARG A 597 15.04 -17.66 1.85
CA ARG A 597 15.55 -18.23 3.09
C ARG A 597 16.83 -19.04 2.87
N ALA A 598 16.89 -19.81 1.81
CA ALA A 598 18.11 -20.56 1.44
C ALA A 598 19.28 -19.60 1.14
N GLN A 599 19.03 -18.52 0.41
CA GLN A 599 20.02 -17.47 0.14
C GLN A 599 20.55 -16.86 1.43
N ILE A 600 19.66 -16.40 2.32
CA ILE A 600 20.05 -15.75 3.57
C ILE A 600 20.86 -16.71 4.45
N GLU A 601 20.40 -17.96 4.60
CA GLU A 601 21.12 -18.95 5.40
C GLU A 601 22.47 -19.34 4.79
N LEU A 602 22.55 -19.45 3.46
CA LEU A 602 23.79 -19.79 2.77
C LEU A 602 24.88 -18.74 2.99
N THR A 603 24.53 -17.45 3.17
CA THR A 603 25.54 -16.42 3.48
C THR A 603 26.36 -16.68 4.74
N ARG A 604 25.87 -17.55 5.64
CA ARG A 604 26.51 -17.91 6.91
C ARG A 604 27.47 -19.09 6.78
N ARG A 605 27.64 -19.63 5.58
CA ARG A 605 28.46 -20.82 5.31
C ARG A 605 29.84 -20.40 4.78
N PRO A 606 30.92 -21.14 5.16
CA PRO A 606 32.26 -20.82 4.65
C PRO A 606 32.39 -20.84 3.12
N GLU A 607 31.61 -21.71 2.46
CA GLU A 607 31.62 -21.89 0.98
C GLU A 607 30.71 -20.90 0.25
N ALA A 608 29.99 -20.01 0.96
CA ALA A 608 28.94 -19.17 0.42
C ALA A 608 29.35 -18.43 -0.85
N ALA A 609 30.48 -17.73 -0.84
CA ALA A 609 30.93 -16.92 -1.98
C ALA A 609 31.14 -17.76 -3.26
N ALA A 610 31.70 -18.97 -3.13
CA ALA A 610 31.92 -19.87 -4.26
C ALA A 610 30.60 -20.45 -4.79
N LEU A 611 29.66 -20.81 -3.90
CA LEU A 611 28.36 -21.37 -4.28
C LEU A 611 27.48 -20.30 -4.93
N PHE A 612 27.45 -19.07 -4.43
CA PHE A 612 26.74 -17.98 -5.08
C PHE A 612 27.36 -17.63 -6.44
N GLU A 613 28.68 -17.59 -6.57
CA GLU A 613 29.34 -17.39 -7.86
C GLU A 613 28.97 -18.51 -8.85
N ALA A 614 28.89 -19.76 -8.40
CA ALA A 614 28.41 -20.86 -9.26
C ALA A 614 26.95 -20.63 -9.67
N ALA A 615 26.07 -20.22 -8.76
CA ALA A 615 24.68 -19.92 -9.05
C ALA A 615 24.54 -18.80 -10.10
N THR A 616 25.39 -17.75 -10.11
CA THR A 616 25.35 -16.70 -11.14
C THR A 616 25.59 -17.19 -12.57
N LYS A 617 26.12 -18.40 -12.72
CA LYS A 617 26.42 -19.05 -14.02
C LYS A 617 25.34 -20.05 -14.45
N SER A 618 24.27 -20.21 -13.67
CA SER A 618 23.16 -21.12 -13.95
C SER A 618 22.41 -20.73 -15.24
N LYS A 619 21.69 -21.70 -15.83
CA LYS A 619 20.72 -21.46 -16.89
C LYS A 619 19.39 -20.91 -16.38
N ASN A 620 19.10 -21.06 -15.09
CA ASN A 620 17.91 -20.53 -14.44
C ASN A 620 18.17 -19.09 -14.00
N GLN A 621 17.43 -18.13 -14.55
CA GLN A 621 17.60 -16.70 -14.29
C GLN A 621 17.37 -16.36 -12.81
N LEU A 622 16.36 -16.95 -12.16
CA LEU A 622 16.06 -16.69 -10.75
C LEU A 622 17.19 -17.21 -9.84
N GLU A 623 17.74 -18.39 -10.13
CA GLU A 623 18.93 -18.89 -9.42
C GLU A 623 20.11 -17.94 -9.57
N ARG A 624 20.33 -17.39 -10.77
CA ARG A 624 21.37 -16.38 -11.02
C ARG A 624 21.16 -15.14 -10.16
N ILE A 625 19.92 -14.64 -10.10
CA ILE A 625 19.55 -13.45 -9.32
C ILE A 625 19.81 -13.69 -7.85
N HIS A 626 19.40 -14.84 -7.30
CA HIS A 626 19.71 -15.20 -5.90
C HIS A 626 21.21 -15.35 -5.64
N GLY A 627 21.97 -15.81 -6.63
CA GLY A 627 23.44 -15.79 -6.59
C GLY A 627 24.00 -14.37 -6.48
N VAL A 628 23.47 -13.42 -7.28
CA VAL A 628 23.85 -12.00 -7.22
C VAL A 628 23.50 -11.40 -5.86
N TRP A 629 22.29 -11.61 -5.35
CA TRP A 629 21.86 -11.07 -4.07
C TRP A 629 22.65 -11.64 -2.90
N GLY A 630 22.96 -12.94 -2.93
CA GLY A 630 23.80 -13.56 -1.92
C GLY A 630 25.20 -12.95 -1.88
N LEU A 631 25.84 -12.76 -3.04
CA LEU A 631 27.12 -12.05 -3.14
C LEU A 631 26.99 -10.59 -2.68
N GLY A 632 25.87 -9.91 -2.95
CA GLY A 632 25.59 -8.57 -2.45
C GLY A 632 25.56 -8.49 -0.93
N ILE A 633 24.89 -9.43 -0.25
CA ILE A 633 24.92 -9.51 1.22
C ILE A 633 26.34 -9.72 1.74
N LEU A 634 27.10 -10.63 1.12
CA LEU A 634 28.50 -10.86 1.50
C LEU A 634 29.35 -9.58 1.29
N ALA A 635 29.17 -8.87 0.18
CA ALA A 635 29.89 -7.64 -0.12
C ALA A 635 29.52 -6.51 0.84
N ARG A 636 28.26 -6.40 1.24
CA ARG A 636 27.78 -5.37 2.16
C ARG A 636 28.25 -5.60 3.59
N ARG A 637 28.19 -6.85 4.10
CA ARG A 637 28.48 -7.11 5.51
C ARG A 637 29.21 -8.44 5.81
N GLY A 638 29.32 -9.36 4.88
CA GLY A 638 29.96 -10.67 5.03
C GLY A 638 29.00 -11.82 5.28
N ALA A 639 27.96 -11.66 6.09
CA ALA A 639 26.92 -12.66 6.33
C ALA A 639 25.64 -11.99 6.85
N ALA A 640 24.48 -12.54 6.55
CA ALA A 640 23.24 -12.09 7.15
C ALA A 640 23.21 -12.37 8.66
N ILE A 641 22.51 -11.53 9.42
CA ILE A 641 22.32 -11.70 10.86
C ILE A 641 21.51 -12.97 11.12
N ALA A 642 21.99 -13.81 12.02
CA ALA A 642 21.27 -15.01 12.43
C ALA A 642 20.07 -14.65 13.32
N PRO A 643 18.95 -15.40 13.24
CA PRO A 643 17.72 -15.07 13.98
C PRO A 643 17.92 -14.93 15.49
N GLY A 644 18.59 -15.89 16.13
CA GLY A 644 18.89 -15.84 17.56
C GLY A 644 19.80 -14.68 17.96
N GLU A 645 20.63 -14.19 17.05
CA GLU A 645 21.50 -13.02 17.26
C GLU A 645 20.72 -11.71 17.15
N ALA A 646 19.70 -11.66 16.28
CA ALA A 646 18.88 -10.48 16.09
C ALA A 646 18.26 -10.00 17.41
N PHE A 647 17.79 -10.92 18.25
CA PHE A 647 17.22 -10.58 19.56
C PHE A 647 18.29 -10.37 20.64
N SER A 648 19.29 -11.27 20.76
CA SER A 648 20.26 -11.28 21.85
C SER A 648 21.20 -10.07 21.85
N GLY A 649 21.30 -9.35 20.73
CA GLY A 649 22.26 -8.26 20.54
C GLY A 649 23.72 -8.72 20.42
N LYS A 650 23.97 -10.04 20.39
CA LYS A 650 25.26 -10.58 19.98
C LYS A 650 25.35 -10.40 18.47
N ARG A 651 26.03 -9.35 18.07
CA ARG A 651 26.16 -9.01 16.65
C ARG A 651 27.09 -10.01 15.97
N THR A 652 26.63 -10.62 14.87
CA THR A 652 27.56 -11.17 13.88
C THR A 652 28.46 -10.01 13.43
N PRO A 653 29.77 -10.07 13.67
CA PRO A 653 30.64 -8.97 13.24
C PRO A 653 30.51 -8.74 11.74
N VAL A 654 30.55 -7.50 11.32
CA VAL A 654 30.75 -7.20 9.90
C VAL A 654 32.10 -7.78 9.50
N ALA A 655 32.13 -8.56 8.41
CA ALA A 655 33.36 -9.18 7.93
C ALA A 655 34.45 -8.14 7.60
N ALA A 656 35.71 -8.58 7.62
CA ALA A 656 36.80 -7.72 7.23
C ALA A 656 36.58 -7.09 5.86
N VAL A 657 37.04 -5.87 5.69
CA VAL A 657 36.84 -5.13 4.42
C VAL A 657 37.42 -5.90 3.22
N ALA A 658 38.53 -6.62 3.42
CA ALA A 658 39.14 -7.44 2.37
C ALA A 658 38.21 -8.57 1.90
N ASP A 659 37.50 -9.24 2.79
CA ASP A 659 36.58 -10.32 2.46
C ASP A 659 35.36 -9.78 1.72
N ARG A 660 34.87 -8.63 2.15
CA ARG A 660 33.75 -7.91 1.51
C ARG A 660 34.11 -7.43 0.09
N ILE A 661 35.33 -6.91 -0.09
CA ILE A 661 35.86 -6.56 -1.41
C ILE A 661 35.98 -7.82 -2.29
N ALA A 662 36.47 -8.92 -1.76
CA ALA A 662 36.58 -10.18 -2.52
C ALA A 662 35.22 -10.71 -2.98
N ALA A 663 34.16 -10.55 -2.17
CA ALA A 663 32.80 -10.87 -2.57
C ALA A 663 32.29 -9.92 -3.67
N ALA A 664 32.52 -8.62 -3.51
CA ALA A 664 32.13 -7.61 -4.50
C ALA A 664 32.83 -7.81 -5.86
N GLN A 665 34.09 -8.19 -5.88
CA GLN A 665 34.86 -8.45 -7.09
C GLN A 665 34.27 -9.59 -7.93
N ARG A 666 33.54 -10.54 -7.33
CA ARG A 666 32.81 -11.60 -8.02
C ARG A 666 31.59 -11.09 -8.78
N LEU A 667 31.03 -9.95 -8.36
CA LEU A 667 29.90 -9.29 -9.01
C LEU A 667 30.33 -8.41 -10.22
N VAL A 668 31.55 -7.88 -10.19
CA VAL A 668 32.04 -6.94 -11.23
C VAL A 668 31.93 -7.49 -12.67
N PRO A 669 32.27 -8.78 -12.95
CA PRO A 669 32.09 -9.33 -14.30
C PRO A 669 30.63 -9.34 -14.78
N LEU A 670 29.67 -9.42 -13.86
CA LEU A 670 28.22 -9.45 -14.19
C LEU A 670 27.69 -8.08 -14.66
N LEU A 671 28.44 -7.01 -14.47
CA LEU A 671 28.12 -5.69 -15.04
C LEU A 671 28.19 -5.67 -16.58
N ALA A 672 28.81 -6.66 -17.19
CA ALA A 672 28.86 -6.86 -18.65
C ALA A 672 28.10 -8.11 -19.12
N ASP A 673 27.22 -8.65 -18.28
CA ASP A 673 26.43 -9.84 -18.61
C ASP A 673 25.51 -9.60 -19.82
N ALA A 674 25.26 -10.62 -20.62
CA ALA A 674 24.35 -10.54 -21.77
C ALA A 674 22.90 -10.22 -21.35
N ASP A 675 22.48 -10.74 -20.19
CA ASP A 675 21.16 -10.50 -19.60
C ASP A 675 21.12 -9.13 -18.90
N ALA A 676 20.25 -8.24 -19.38
CA ALA A 676 20.10 -6.90 -18.81
C ALA A 676 19.61 -6.91 -17.35
N GLU A 677 18.79 -7.89 -16.95
CA GLU A 677 18.34 -8.00 -15.57
C GLU A 677 19.51 -8.39 -14.65
N ILE A 678 20.38 -9.29 -15.06
CA ILE A 678 21.56 -9.65 -14.29
C ILE A 678 22.50 -8.44 -14.14
N ARG A 679 22.70 -7.64 -15.22
CA ARG A 679 23.48 -6.40 -15.10
C ARG A 679 22.86 -5.43 -14.09
N ALA A 680 21.54 -5.25 -14.15
CA ALA A 680 20.80 -4.37 -13.24
C ALA A 680 20.93 -4.82 -11.78
N GLN A 681 20.74 -6.11 -11.51
CA GLN A 681 20.87 -6.67 -10.17
C GLN A 681 22.31 -6.61 -9.65
N ALA A 682 23.31 -6.79 -10.53
CA ALA A 682 24.72 -6.64 -10.16
C ALA A 682 25.07 -5.21 -9.75
N VAL A 683 24.55 -4.20 -10.48
CA VAL A 683 24.71 -2.77 -10.08
C VAL A 683 24.13 -2.56 -8.69
N ARG A 684 22.88 -2.97 -8.47
CA ARG A 684 22.17 -2.81 -7.19
C ARG A 684 22.91 -3.52 -6.05
N ALA A 685 23.41 -4.72 -6.27
CA ALA A 685 24.16 -5.47 -5.24
C ALA A 685 25.51 -4.83 -4.88
N LEU A 686 26.07 -4.00 -5.77
CA LEU A 686 27.34 -3.33 -5.58
C LEU A 686 27.22 -1.94 -4.93
N GLU A 687 26.02 -1.36 -4.82
CA GLU A 687 25.78 -0.01 -4.30
C GLU A 687 26.37 0.21 -2.89
N GLU A 688 26.28 -0.83 -2.05
CA GLU A 688 26.76 -0.78 -0.65
C GLU A 688 28.07 -1.55 -0.43
N ALA A 689 28.71 -1.98 -1.52
CA ALA A 689 29.99 -2.68 -1.43
C ALA A 689 31.12 -1.67 -1.09
N PRO A 690 32.16 -2.08 -0.36
CA PRO A 690 33.28 -1.20 0.02
C PRO A 690 34.27 -1.03 -1.15
N LEU A 691 33.77 -0.80 -2.35
CA LEU A 691 34.56 -0.51 -3.55
C LEU A 691 34.75 1.00 -3.69
N LYS A 692 35.93 1.41 -4.17
CA LYS A 692 36.19 2.82 -4.46
C LYS A 692 35.67 3.19 -5.84
N GLY A 693 35.33 4.45 -6.03
CA GLY A 693 34.60 4.95 -7.21
C GLY A 693 35.22 4.56 -8.58
N ASN A 694 36.51 4.32 -8.68
CA ASN A 694 37.15 3.88 -9.92
C ASN A 694 37.01 2.37 -10.20
N ASP A 695 36.57 1.58 -9.21
CA ASP A 695 36.41 0.12 -9.34
C ASP A 695 35.09 -0.26 -10.01
N LEU A 696 34.13 0.69 -10.11
CA LEU A 696 32.84 0.50 -10.75
C LEU A 696 32.75 1.32 -12.04
N PRO A 697 32.45 0.71 -13.20
CA PRO A 697 32.35 1.38 -14.47
C PRO A 697 30.99 2.11 -14.65
N LEU A 698 30.53 2.87 -13.60
CA LEU A 698 29.22 3.53 -13.58
C LEU A 698 29.00 4.44 -14.79
N GLY A 699 30.04 5.15 -15.23
CA GLY A 699 29.96 6.01 -16.41
C GLY A 699 29.58 5.27 -17.71
N LYS A 700 29.92 3.98 -17.83
CA LYS A 700 29.47 3.12 -18.96
C LYS A 700 28.04 2.64 -18.72
N LEU A 701 27.71 2.27 -17.49
CA LEU A 701 26.40 1.72 -17.15
C LEU A 701 25.26 2.76 -17.23
N ILE A 702 25.55 4.03 -16.99
CA ILE A 702 24.60 5.15 -17.24
C ILE A 702 24.22 5.23 -18.73
N LEU A 703 25.05 4.70 -19.63
CA LEU A 703 24.79 4.64 -21.08
C LEU A 703 24.32 3.24 -21.56
N ASP A 704 24.03 2.31 -20.64
CA ASP A 704 23.56 0.96 -20.99
C ASP A 704 22.31 1.01 -21.87
N PRO A 705 22.16 0.12 -22.87
CA PRO A 705 20.94 0.03 -23.66
C PRO A 705 19.67 -0.16 -22.83
N SER A 706 19.74 -0.88 -21.71
CA SER A 706 18.61 -1.09 -20.80
C SER A 706 18.35 0.14 -19.93
N PRO A 707 17.13 0.74 -19.97
CA PRO A 707 16.74 1.84 -19.08
C PRO A 707 16.85 1.46 -17.60
N ARG A 708 16.58 0.20 -17.26
CA ARG A 708 16.64 -0.32 -15.90
C ARG A 708 18.08 -0.33 -15.38
N VAL A 709 19.04 -0.77 -16.17
CA VAL A 709 20.47 -0.73 -15.82
C VAL A 709 20.91 0.71 -15.62
N ARG A 710 20.52 1.64 -16.53
CA ARG A 710 20.83 3.07 -16.39
C ARG A 710 20.29 3.66 -15.10
N SER A 711 19.06 3.31 -14.73
CA SER A 711 18.41 3.78 -13.50
C SER A 711 19.18 3.35 -12.25
N PHE A 712 19.50 2.06 -12.11
CA PHE A 712 20.28 1.59 -10.97
C PHE A 712 21.72 2.16 -10.97
N ALA A 713 22.33 2.33 -12.13
CA ALA A 713 23.64 2.98 -12.21
C ALA A 713 23.60 4.45 -11.74
N ALA A 714 22.51 5.18 -12.05
CA ALA A 714 22.31 6.54 -11.57
C ALA A 714 22.09 6.58 -10.05
N ILE A 715 21.30 5.66 -9.49
CA ILE A 715 21.08 5.52 -8.04
C ILE A 715 22.42 5.22 -7.35
N ALA A 716 23.17 4.22 -7.83
CA ALA A 716 24.48 3.87 -7.29
C ALA A 716 25.48 5.04 -7.33
N ALA A 717 25.47 5.84 -8.40
CA ALA A 717 26.31 7.02 -8.53
C ALA A 717 25.91 8.15 -7.54
N ALA A 718 24.61 8.27 -7.23
CA ALA A 718 24.08 9.27 -6.32
C ALA A 718 24.12 8.83 -4.84
N ARG A 719 24.39 7.56 -4.53
CA ARG A 719 24.25 7.00 -3.19
C ARG A 719 25.01 7.76 -2.08
N PRO A 720 26.20 8.30 -2.28
CA PRO A 720 26.86 9.12 -1.25
C PRO A 720 26.03 10.34 -0.81
N ASP A 721 25.16 10.83 -1.70
CA ASP A 721 24.32 12.01 -1.50
C ASP A 721 22.86 11.65 -1.17
N LEU A 722 22.46 10.39 -1.24
CA LEU A 722 21.09 9.94 -0.89
C LEU A 722 20.75 10.18 0.58
N ASP A 723 21.75 10.35 1.41
CA ASP A 723 21.59 10.73 2.82
C ASP A 723 20.96 12.11 3.04
N PHE A 724 20.88 12.94 1.99
CA PHE A 724 20.34 14.30 2.05
C PHE A 724 18.89 14.43 1.59
N ILE A 725 18.30 13.37 1.03
CA ILE A 725 16.89 13.39 0.62
C ILE A 725 16.04 13.23 1.87
N GLY A 726 15.43 14.35 2.31
CA GLY A 726 14.51 14.38 3.46
C GLY A 726 15.02 15.09 4.72
N THR A 727 16.28 15.50 4.78
CA THR A 727 16.70 16.48 5.78
C THR A 727 16.62 17.89 5.18
N PRO A 728 15.83 18.83 5.74
CA PRO A 728 15.93 20.23 5.33
C PRO A 728 17.38 20.67 5.52
N ARG A 729 18.00 21.19 4.48
CA ARG A 729 19.27 21.91 4.66
C ARG A 729 18.99 23.10 5.58
N SER A 730 19.57 23.08 6.78
CA SER A 730 19.52 24.18 7.73
C SER A 730 20.09 25.45 7.13
#